data_4210e16971670a1dd64174d557956654
#
_entry.id   4210e16971670a1dd64174d557956654
#
_cell.length_a   1.000
_cell.length_b   1.000
_cell.length_c   1.000
_cell.angle_alpha   90.00
_cell.angle_beta   90.00
_cell.angle_gamma   90.00
#
_symmetry.space_group_name_H-M   'P 1'
#
loop_
_entity.id
_entity.type
_entity.pdbx_description
1 polymer ?
#
loop_
_entity_poly.entity_id
_entity_poly.type
_entity_poly.pdbx_seq_one_letter_code
_entity_poly.pdbx_strand_id
1 'polypeptide(L)'
;RLVVMFYDGADNVIIKPLIFTTMEGAPTGIRNADDLKAFASAVNAGKSLAKYTIDGEVCLMNDIDMAGTDWSDYVIGGVVTPSTADANKAVTYAMGENVFDKVFNGKNFALKNVDWTFDLADGNVAHGLFSALGAEGEIKNLTIEGVIRLTGAAPQGAAIGAFAGYAEGKITSCTNKAAIAFAGSDAANISVCLGGIAGYVQNATLTQCVNDGALTCGTIANTGNGSNSGFHQGGIVGYMKTSSLTECTNNGALSAPSGRSGGIVAVATSGQVTACVNNGKVQDDVNGIFGANPGYKRMGGLAGGASADAAFTSCVNNGDVFSQLGCRTGGFVGHNEAKITKCENKGVILSDHTLSGTNYHGSGWAAGYNKSADLITECVVGGRVGDYTAYKDNPQSAPEATYAMAIVHGKFDPTLNGLSDQYEEFYDWEVKAETQLAEGVKFYHYAMKNFAQNVYVVEADLTNPNVVFETVMADELCLNPNANNNSNNGKKLRETLSETCTRRRAEGRNIVAGINTGFFNSHDGFPRGFHIEYGEPVFINNPTVRQSLSNHRPGFTFFEDRTVSFDNRSFTGYLKVNDTDYEYYSVNDTIVRLNNTDGYDANLYTSRFRKEPHPGIYNPVGSDALFVVGRCSQQMTVNDGWFDATVTAIVDGRNGASVEVPFVSEKTDWVLQVTGEKAAALAAALKVGDAVRINANVSIGSVSKQIIMHNSSMYRFLNGGNWNAVNDATLMPATCIGADQAGTTVKLVCVDGRTSIDTGMNYWQLYMTMKKLGLHNAIRFDGGGSTTLWKWENGAGAIANRPCDSKGERSCMNYMHVRIK
;
A
#
# COMPACT_ATOMS: atom_id res chain seq x y z
N ARG A 1 63.93 41.52 -7.71
CA ARG A 1 64.71 41.20 -6.56
C ARG A 1 65.43 42.44 -6.06
N LEU A 2 65.13 42.99 -4.87
CA LEU A 2 65.88 44.02 -4.19
C LEU A 2 66.91 43.29 -3.33
N VAL A 3 68.16 43.60 -3.57
CA VAL A 3 69.26 43.08 -2.77
C VAL A 3 69.66 44.23 -1.81
N VAL A 4 69.47 44.10 -0.54
CA VAL A 4 69.93 45.06 0.48
C VAL A 4 71.27 44.55 1.00
N MET A 5 72.29 45.29 0.80
CA MET A 5 73.63 45.00 1.33
C MET A 5 73.80 45.74 2.67
N PHE A 6 74.09 44.98 3.69
CA PHE A 6 74.49 45.56 4.99
C PHE A 6 76.01 45.46 5.10
N TYR A 7 76.67 46.50 5.52
CA TYR A 7 78.11 46.53 5.85
C TYR A 7 78.22 46.42 7.37
N ASP A 8 79.00 45.48 7.89
CA ASP A 8 79.46 45.60 9.23
C ASP A 8 80.61 46.62 9.31
N GLY A 9 80.86 47.18 10.42
CA GLY A 9 81.96 48.20 10.56
C GLY A 9 83.37 47.79 10.17
N ALA A 10 83.60 46.64 9.52
CA ALA A 10 84.84 46.05 9.06
C ALA A 10 84.83 45.74 7.56
N ASP A 11 83.98 46.43 6.75
CA ASP A 11 83.83 46.29 5.34
C ASP A 11 83.41 44.90 4.84
N ASN A 12 82.86 44.01 5.71
CA ASN A 12 82.30 42.71 5.27
C ASN A 12 80.91 42.90 4.81
N VAL A 13 80.51 42.43 3.60
CA VAL A 13 79.19 42.47 2.99
C VAL A 13 78.40 41.25 3.46
N ILE A 14 77.35 41.44 4.22
CA ILE A 14 76.34 40.42 4.55
C ILE A 14 75.16 40.51 3.58
N ILE A 15 75.13 39.59 2.64
CA ILE A 15 74.00 39.48 1.69
C ILE A 15 72.94 38.63 2.38
N LYS A 16 71.84 39.26 2.84
CA LYS A 16 70.62 38.56 3.21
C LYS A 16 69.63 38.80 2.05
N PRO A 17 69.19 37.76 1.33
CA PRO A 17 68.10 37.93 0.38
C PRO A 17 66.81 38.29 1.17
N LEU A 18 66.33 39.52 1.06
CA LEU A 18 64.97 39.89 1.42
C LEU A 18 64.10 39.36 0.29
N ILE A 19 63.33 38.33 0.56
CA ILE A 19 62.28 37.88 -0.31
C ILE A 19 61.07 38.80 -0.02
N PHE A 20 60.90 39.79 -0.87
CA PHE A 20 59.62 40.48 -0.91
C PHE A 20 58.68 39.56 -1.69
N THR A 21 57.73 38.91 -1.03
CA THR A 21 56.48 38.55 -1.64
C THR A 21 55.82 39.87 -2.00
N THR A 22 55.57 40.14 -3.27
CA THR A 22 54.62 41.18 -3.69
C THR A 22 53.34 40.92 -2.90
N MET A 23 52.98 41.82 -2.00
CA MET A 23 51.64 41.79 -1.43
C MET A 23 50.71 41.88 -2.64
N GLU A 24 49.96 40.83 -2.91
CA GLU A 24 48.75 40.98 -3.70
C GLU A 24 47.99 42.18 -3.15
N GLY A 25 47.55 43.10 -4.01
CA GLY A 25 46.84 44.31 -3.59
C GLY A 25 45.73 43.94 -2.61
N ALA A 26 45.39 44.81 -1.67
CA ALA A 26 44.33 44.59 -0.68
C ALA A 26 43.13 43.88 -1.35
N PRO A 27 42.52 42.88 -0.72
CA PRO A 27 41.36 42.17 -1.26
C PRO A 27 40.30 43.17 -1.71
N THR A 28 39.81 43.10 -2.95
CA THR A 28 38.82 44.03 -3.47
C THR A 28 37.40 43.44 -3.51
N GLY A 29 37.31 42.12 -3.37
CA GLY A 29 36.07 41.38 -3.62
C GLY A 29 35.70 41.43 -5.11
N ILE A 30 34.47 41.01 -5.41
CA ILE A 30 33.88 40.98 -6.76
C ILE A 30 32.90 42.17 -6.88
N ARG A 31 33.15 43.10 -7.79
CA ARG A 31 32.41 44.37 -7.90
C ARG A 31 31.62 44.53 -9.18
N ASN A 32 31.95 43.78 -10.22
CA ASN A 32 31.34 43.87 -11.54
C ASN A 32 31.46 42.55 -12.29
N ALA A 33 30.87 42.47 -13.48
CA ALA A 33 30.87 41.26 -14.30
C ALA A 33 32.29 40.81 -14.69
N ASP A 34 33.21 41.76 -14.96
CA ASP A 34 34.59 41.40 -15.31
C ASP A 34 35.35 40.84 -14.12
N ASP A 35 35.16 41.33 -12.91
CA ASP A 35 35.69 40.74 -11.70
C ASP A 35 35.16 39.31 -11.48
N LEU A 36 33.87 39.08 -11.74
CA LEU A 36 33.23 37.77 -11.61
C LEU A 36 33.79 36.78 -12.66
N LYS A 37 33.98 37.21 -13.91
CA LYS A 37 34.63 36.42 -14.96
C LYS A 37 36.08 36.08 -14.60
N ALA A 38 36.82 37.07 -14.11
CA ALA A 38 38.20 36.86 -13.68
C ALA A 38 38.32 35.91 -12.48
N PHE A 39 37.35 36.00 -11.55
CA PHE A 39 37.24 35.07 -10.45
C PHE A 39 36.96 33.64 -10.96
N ALA A 40 35.98 33.46 -11.86
CA ALA A 40 35.65 32.14 -12.44
C ALA A 40 36.87 31.55 -13.14
N SER A 41 37.56 32.34 -13.95
CA SER A 41 38.81 31.92 -14.63
C SER A 41 39.92 31.56 -13.65
N ALA A 42 39.99 32.23 -12.49
CA ALA A 42 41.00 31.92 -11.47
C ALA A 42 40.66 30.58 -10.76
N VAL A 43 39.38 30.32 -10.43
CA VAL A 43 38.92 29.02 -9.87
C VAL A 43 39.24 27.90 -10.86
N ASN A 44 38.78 28.02 -12.09
CA ASN A 44 38.94 26.99 -13.13
C ASN A 44 40.40 26.71 -13.51
N ALA A 45 41.29 27.65 -13.27
CA ALA A 45 42.74 27.49 -13.47
C ALA A 45 43.53 27.16 -12.18
N GLY A 46 42.85 26.89 -11.04
CA GLY A 46 43.51 26.59 -9.76
C GLY A 46 44.39 27.73 -9.23
N LYS A 47 44.06 28.98 -9.56
CA LYS A 47 44.83 30.16 -9.16
C LYS A 47 44.40 30.68 -7.79
N SER A 48 45.25 31.55 -7.17
CA SER A 48 44.95 32.23 -5.92
C SER A 48 43.66 33.08 -6.04
N LEU A 49 42.77 32.94 -5.04
CA LEU A 49 41.55 33.70 -4.91
C LEU A 49 41.67 34.86 -3.92
N ALA A 50 42.89 35.17 -3.44
CA ALA A 50 43.13 36.18 -2.40
C ALA A 50 42.55 37.56 -2.74
N LYS A 51 42.58 37.96 -4.01
CA LYS A 51 41.97 39.24 -4.50
C LYS A 51 40.46 39.34 -4.17
N TYR A 52 39.75 38.20 -4.21
CA TYR A 52 38.30 38.12 -4.06
C TYR A 52 37.86 37.76 -2.64
N THR A 53 38.83 37.36 -1.79
CA THR A 53 38.56 36.84 -0.45
C THR A 53 38.64 37.95 0.60
N ILE A 54 37.55 38.17 1.31
CA ILE A 54 37.45 39.10 2.43
C ILE A 54 37.00 38.32 3.64
N ASP A 55 37.74 38.42 4.75
CA ASP A 55 37.46 37.69 5.99
C ASP A 55 37.28 36.16 5.81
N GLY A 56 38.05 35.59 4.88
CA GLY A 56 38.06 34.16 4.57
C GLY A 56 37.00 33.69 3.58
N GLU A 57 36.14 34.58 3.10
CA GLU A 57 35.06 34.29 2.15
C GLU A 57 35.24 35.05 0.83
N VAL A 58 34.93 34.44 -0.28
CA VAL A 58 34.80 35.13 -1.58
C VAL A 58 33.53 35.97 -1.57
N CYS A 59 33.64 37.28 -1.72
CA CYS A 59 32.51 38.18 -1.49
C CYS A 59 32.11 39.00 -2.73
N LEU A 60 30.83 39.12 -2.97
CA LEU A 60 30.25 40.24 -3.73
C LEU A 60 30.34 41.52 -2.91
N MET A 61 30.54 42.66 -3.57
CA MET A 61 30.64 43.98 -2.91
C MET A 61 29.48 44.92 -3.23
N ASN A 62 28.71 44.60 -4.24
CA ASN A 62 27.47 45.29 -4.67
C ASN A 62 26.71 44.37 -5.62
N ASP A 63 25.52 44.80 -6.02
CA ASP A 63 24.80 44.18 -7.13
C ASP A 63 25.65 44.25 -8.40
N ILE A 64 25.62 43.19 -9.18
CA ILE A 64 26.37 43.08 -10.43
C ILE A 64 25.38 43.06 -11.60
N ASP A 65 25.51 44.01 -12.52
CA ASP A 65 24.80 43.99 -13.78
C ASP A 65 25.48 43.01 -14.73
N MET A 66 24.75 41.94 -15.12
CA MET A 66 25.23 40.92 -16.03
C MET A 66 24.77 41.18 -17.50
N ALA A 67 24.13 42.31 -17.79
CA ALA A 67 23.65 42.62 -19.15
C ALA A 67 24.78 42.48 -20.18
N GLY A 68 24.53 41.74 -21.26
CA GLY A 68 25.50 41.48 -22.31
C GLY A 68 26.69 40.60 -21.92
N THR A 69 26.65 39.94 -20.75
CA THR A 69 27.66 39.01 -20.31
C THR A 69 27.24 37.58 -20.66
N ASP A 70 27.95 36.96 -21.60
CA ASP A 70 27.87 35.53 -21.80
C ASP A 70 28.58 34.80 -20.66
N TRP A 71 27.89 33.82 -20.03
CA TRP A 71 28.42 33.06 -18.91
C TRP A 71 28.83 31.65 -19.30
N SER A 72 28.53 31.21 -20.52
CA SER A 72 28.82 29.83 -20.97
C SER A 72 30.29 29.46 -20.85
N ASP A 73 31.21 30.37 -21.10
CA ASP A 73 32.64 30.19 -21.01
C ASP A 73 33.21 30.33 -19.57
N TYR A 74 32.39 30.78 -18.61
CA TYR A 74 32.85 31.18 -17.28
C TYR A 74 32.28 30.38 -16.15
N VAL A 75 31.56 29.28 -16.43
CA VAL A 75 30.94 28.45 -15.39
C VAL A 75 31.99 27.97 -14.37
N ILE A 76 31.73 28.19 -13.11
CA ILE A 76 32.69 28.00 -12.02
C ILE A 76 32.73 26.53 -11.56
N GLY A 77 33.92 25.98 -11.32
CA GLY A 77 34.09 24.70 -10.70
C GLY A 77 34.44 23.54 -11.62
N GLY A 78 34.90 23.88 -12.86
CA GLY A 78 35.42 22.92 -13.83
C GLY A 78 34.36 22.01 -14.47
N VAL A 79 34.82 21.03 -15.21
CA VAL A 79 33.97 20.09 -15.95
C VAL A 79 33.47 18.96 -15.03
N VAL A 80 32.20 18.70 -15.08
CA VAL A 80 31.58 17.53 -14.42
C VAL A 80 31.26 16.49 -15.49
N THR A 81 31.63 15.24 -15.22
CA THR A 81 31.35 14.14 -16.14
C THR A 81 30.51 13.04 -15.46
N PRO A 82 29.62 12.37 -16.19
CA PRO A 82 28.93 11.21 -15.64
C PRO A 82 29.91 10.04 -15.51
N SER A 83 29.94 9.38 -14.34
CA SER A 83 30.87 8.28 -14.05
C SER A 83 30.32 6.91 -14.40
N THR A 84 29.03 6.80 -14.79
CA THR A 84 28.39 5.56 -15.25
C THR A 84 27.59 5.79 -16.53
N ALA A 85 27.86 4.93 -17.51
CA ALA A 85 27.19 4.96 -18.82
C ALA A 85 25.94 4.05 -18.90
N ASP A 86 25.42 3.55 -17.77
CA ASP A 86 24.27 2.65 -17.78
C ASP A 86 22.97 3.46 -17.75
N ALA A 87 22.25 3.51 -18.86
CA ALA A 87 20.98 4.22 -19.02
C ALA A 87 19.88 3.79 -18.01
N ASN A 88 20.04 2.63 -17.37
CA ASN A 88 19.09 2.10 -16.40
C ASN A 88 19.50 2.35 -14.93
N LYS A 89 20.65 2.94 -14.67
CA LYS A 89 21.12 3.25 -13.33
C LYS A 89 21.09 4.75 -13.04
N ALA A 90 20.96 5.10 -11.77
CA ALA A 90 21.13 6.46 -11.31
C ALA A 90 22.51 6.99 -11.77
N VAL A 91 22.51 8.15 -12.40
CA VAL A 91 23.77 8.76 -12.86
C VAL A 91 24.59 9.13 -11.62
N THR A 92 25.86 8.75 -11.64
CA THR A 92 26.84 9.23 -10.66
C THR A 92 27.79 10.19 -11.37
N TYR A 93 28.30 11.17 -10.64
CA TYR A 93 29.12 12.23 -11.21
C TYR A 93 30.54 12.15 -10.65
N ALA A 94 31.49 12.46 -11.52
CA ALA A 94 32.86 12.75 -11.14
C ALA A 94 33.10 14.25 -11.35
N MET A 95 33.50 14.93 -10.29
CA MET A 95 33.94 16.32 -10.38
C MET A 95 35.38 16.37 -10.97
N GLY A 96 35.57 17.32 -11.84
CA GLY A 96 36.90 17.58 -12.42
C GLY A 96 37.85 18.22 -11.40
N GLU A 97 39.05 18.51 -11.86
CA GLU A 97 40.01 19.33 -11.10
C GLU A 97 39.49 20.75 -10.91
N ASN A 98 39.93 21.44 -9.85
CA ASN A 98 39.57 22.82 -9.53
C ASN A 98 38.11 23.08 -9.22
N VAL A 99 37.41 22.10 -8.57
CA VAL A 99 36.10 22.31 -8.02
C VAL A 99 36.13 23.43 -6.94
N PHE A 100 35.03 24.18 -6.82
CA PHE A 100 34.97 25.23 -5.83
C PHE A 100 34.63 24.67 -4.43
N ASP A 101 35.61 24.71 -3.52
CA ASP A 101 35.55 24.22 -2.13
C ASP A 101 35.74 25.34 -1.10
N LYS A 102 35.25 26.52 -1.36
CA LYS A 102 35.31 27.68 -0.46
C LYS A 102 33.93 28.29 -0.27
N VAL A 103 33.87 29.30 0.60
CA VAL A 103 32.62 30.04 0.81
C VAL A 103 32.52 31.16 -0.23
N PHE A 104 31.43 31.15 -1.01
CA PHE A 104 31.02 32.28 -1.86
C PHE A 104 29.84 32.99 -1.18
N ASN A 105 30.08 34.22 -0.71
CA ASN A 105 29.08 35.02 -0.03
C ASN A 105 28.62 36.18 -0.89
N GLY A 106 27.40 36.10 -1.35
CA GLY A 106 26.75 37.18 -2.10
C GLY A 106 26.45 38.43 -1.27
N LYS A 107 26.56 38.36 0.06
CA LYS A 107 26.28 39.48 1.00
C LYS A 107 24.93 40.15 0.79
N ASN A 108 23.92 39.37 0.36
CA ASN A 108 22.58 39.80 -0.04
C ASN A 108 22.52 40.68 -1.32
N PHE A 109 23.60 40.71 -2.09
CA PHE A 109 23.61 41.33 -3.40
C PHE A 109 23.08 40.36 -4.47
N ALA A 110 22.78 40.94 -5.64
CA ALA A 110 22.20 40.23 -6.78
C ALA A 110 23.09 40.27 -8.02
N LEU A 111 23.05 39.18 -8.79
CA LEU A 111 23.44 39.16 -10.20
C LEU A 111 22.17 39.50 -10.99
N LYS A 112 22.13 40.72 -11.56
CA LYS A 112 20.96 41.26 -12.24
C LYS A 112 21.10 41.18 -13.75
N ASN A 113 19.99 41.20 -14.46
CA ASN A 113 19.93 41.17 -15.91
C ASN A 113 20.71 39.98 -16.52
N VAL A 114 20.65 38.86 -15.82
CA VAL A 114 21.20 37.58 -16.29
C VAL A 114 20.49 37.19 -17.60
N ASP A 115 21.25 36.89 -18.62
CA ASP A 115 20.78 36.37 -19.90
C ASP A 115 21.79 35.34 -20.41
N TRP A 116 21.78 34.18 -19.73
CA TRP A 116 22.72 33.09 -19.99
C TRP A 116 22.12 32.07 -20.95
N THR A 117 22.95 31.57 -21.86
CA THR A 117 22.56 30.45 -22.73
C THR A 117 23.61 29.36 -22.64
N PHE A 118 23.24 28.21 -22.06
CA PHE A 118 24.10 27.03 -22.00
C PHE A 118 23.77 26.09 -23.16
N ASP A 119 24.78 25.72 -23.95
CA ASP A 119 24.64 24.67 -24.95
C ASP A 119 25.00 23.33 -24.29
N LEU A 120 23.99 22.49 -24.10
CA LEU A 120 24.16 21.19 -23.43
C LEU A 120 24.99 20.18 -24.23
N ALA A 121 25.34 20.52 -25.49
CA ALA A 121 26.21 19.72 -26.33
C ALA A 121 27.70 20.04 -26.14
N ASP A 122 28.08 20.97 -25.25
CA ASP A 122 29.46 21.42 -25.02
C ASP A 122 30.37 20.38 -24.32
N GLY A 123 29.80 19.23 -23.90
CA GLY A 123 30.53 18.15 -23.23
C GLY A 123 30.55 18.23 -21.70
N ASN A 124 30.09 19.33 -21.10
CA ASN A 124 29.82 19.47 -19.68
C ASN A 124 28.39 19.06 -19.38
N VAL A 125 28.20 18.25 -18.34
CA VAL A 125 26.85 17.79 -17.92
C VAL A 125 26.25 18.66 -16.83
N ALA A 126 27.00 19.59 -16.25
CA ALA A 126 26.51 20.41 -15.13
C ALA A 126 26.63 21.90 -15.45
N HIS A 127 25.51 22.63 -15.38
CA HIS A 127 25.39 24.02 -15.75
C HIS A 127 24.67 24.85 -14.68
N GLY A 128 25.16 26.08 -14.46
CA GLY A 128 24.68 27.06 -13.52
C GLY A 128 25.70 28.17 -13.31
N LEU A 129 25.57 28.97 -12.25
CA LEU A 129 26.66 29.87 -11.85
C LEU A 129 27.91 29.04 -11.54
N PHE A 130 27.73 27.92 -10.84
CA PHE A 130 28.75 26.89 -10.63
C PHE A 130 28.37 25.62 -11.40
N SER A 131 29.31 25.01 -12.13
CA SER A 131 29.12 23.66 -12.64
C SER A 131 29.15 22.66 -11.49
N ALA A 132 30.15 22.79 -10.58
CA ALA A 132 30.35 21.95 -9.44
C ALA A 132 30.65 22.74 -8.16
N LEU A 133 29.95 22.38 -7.08
CA LEU A 133 30.25 22.82 -5.72
C LEU A 133 30.75 21.61 -4.93
N GLY A 134 31.98 21.68 -4.47
CA GLY A 134 32.61 20.59 -3.70
C GLY A 134 32.06 20.50 -2.28
N ALA A 135 32.46 19.43 -1.58
CA ALA A 135 31.92 19.07 -0.26
C ALA A 135 32.15 20.12 0.84
N GLU A 136 33.26 20.86 0.77
CA GLU A 136 33.57 21.96 1.67
C GLU A 136 33.08 23.31 1.17
N GLY A 137 32.54 23.36 -0.06
CA GLY A 137 32.06 24.58 -0.70
C GLY A 137 30.74 25.07 -0.12
N GLU A 138 30.57 26.39 -0.07
CA GLU A 138 29.30 27.01 0.31
C GLU A 138 28.97 28.19 -0.60
N ILE A 139 27.73 28.27 -1.06
CA ILE A 139 27.16 29.46 -1.70
C ILE A 139 26.11 30.03 -0.74
N LYS A 140 26.22 31.30 -0.39
CA LYS A 140 25.25 31.92 0.50
C LYS A 140 24.91 33.36 0.19
N ASN A 141 23.69 33.74 0.63
CA ASN A 141 23.19 35.12 0.59
C ASN A 141 23.33 35.76 -0.80
N LEU A 142 22.90 35.05 -1.84
CA LEU A 142 23.02 35.50 -3.23
C LEU A 142 21.68 35.43 -3.93
N THR A 143 21.39 36.46 -4.74
CA THR A 143 20.23 36.49 -5.63
C THR A 143 20.68 36.43 -7.11
N ILE A 144 19.96 35.65 -7.93
CA ILE A 144 20.14 35.63 -9.40
C ILE A 144 18.83 36.04 -10.04
N GLU A 145 18.86 37.08 -10.92
CA GLU A 145 17.68 37.66 -11.57
C GLU A 145 17.87 37.76 -13.09
N GLY A 146 16.90 37.27 -13.86
CA GLY A 146 16.94 37.30 -15.32
C GLY A 146 16.41 36.07 -16.01
N VAL A 147 17.13 35.55 -16.97
CA VAL A 147 16.77 34.34 -17.75
C VAL A 147 17.98 33.46 -17.96
N ILE A 148 17.76 32.15 -17.80
CA ILE A 148 18.73 31.09 -18.12
C ILE A 148 18.10 30.22 -19.21
N ARG A 149 18.74 30.08 -20.36
CA ARG A 149 18.30 29.24 -21.46
C ARG A 149 19.21 28.06 -21.64
N LEU A 150 18.59 26.93 -21.94
CA LEU A 150 19.28 25.67 -22.21
C LEU A 150 18.96 25.28 -23.66
N THR A 151 19.99 25.07 -24.48
CA THR A 151 19.86 24.72 -25.89
C THR A 151 20.69 23.46 -26.20
N GLY A 152 20.62 22.96 -27.42
CA GLY A 152 21.39 21.81 -27.87
C GLY A 152 20.81 20.48 -27.41
N ALA A 153 21.54 19.41 -27.67
CA ALA A 153 21.17 18.05 -27.28
C ALA A 153 21.69 17.76 -25.87
N ALA A 154 20.80 17.53 -24.93
CA ALA A 154 21.16 17.21 -23.55
C ALA A 154 21.92 15.88 -23.46
N PRO A 155 23.12 15.84 -22.87
CA PRO A 155 23.83 14.60 -22.60
C PRO A 155 23.13 13.82 -21.48
N GLN A 156 23.44 12.53 -21.38
CA GLN A 156 22.96 11.72 -20.26
C GLN A 156 23.46 12.28 -18.94
N GLY A 157 22.54 12.50 -18.00
CA GLY A 157 22.85 13.04 -16.69
C GLY A 157 23.04 14.54 -16.64
N ALA A 158 22.53 15.31 -17.64
CA ALA A 158 22.56 16.76 -17.56
C ALA A 158 21.92 17.26 -16.24
N ALA A 159 22.67 18.07 -15.50
CA ALA A 159 22.28 18.61 -14.20
C ALA A 159 22.34 20.15 -14.23
N ILE A 160 21.21 20.82 -14.09
CA ILE A 160 21.09 22.26 -14.33
C ILE A 160 20.39 22.92 -13.14
N GLY A 161 21.00 24.01 -12.62
CA GLY A 161 20.38 24.85 -11.59
C GLY A 161 20.89 26.28 -11.67
N ALA A 162 20.15 27.25 -11.15
CA ALA A 162 20.62 28.66 -11.21
C ALA A 162 21.96 28.84 -10.47
N PHE A 163 22.14 28.21 -9.34
CA PHE A 163 23.37 28.32 -8.52
C PHE A 163 24.37 27.21 -8.82
N ALA A 164 23.94 25.97 -8.87
CA ALA A 164 24.84 24.85 -9.14
C ALA A 164 24.20 23.80 -10.06
N GLY A 165 24.98 23.31 -11.05
CA GLY A 165 24.58 22.10 -11.78
C GLY A 165 24.65 20.88 -10.87
N TYR A 166 25.81 20.65 -10.26
CA TYR A 166 26.08 19.59 -9.32
C TYR A 166 26.59 20.14 -7.98
N ALA A 167 26.10 19.65 -6.84
CA ALA A 167 26.58 20.11 -5.54
C ALA A 167 26.71 18.97 -4.52
N GLU A 168 27.84 18.98 -3.79
CA GLU A 168 28.07 18.21 -2.57
C GLU A 168 28.15 19.10 -1.31
N GLY A 169 28.31 20.40 -1.48
CA GLY A 169 28.46 21.39 -0.43
C GLY A 169 27.15 22.02 0.04
N LYS A 170 27.24 23.25 0.54
CA LYS A 170 26.12 23.98 1.14
C LYS A 170 25.60 25.09 0.24
N ILE A 171 24.27 25.26 0.18
CA ILE A 171 23.64 26.41 -0.45
C ILE A 171 22.64 27.01 0.56
N THR A 172 22.94 28.23 1.04
CA THR A 172 22.23 28.83 2.17
C THR A 172 21.67 30.21 1.84
N SER A 173 20.40 30.45 2.12
CA SER A 173 19.75 31.76 1.94
C SER A 173 19.96 32.35 0.53
N CYS A 174 19.86 31.50 -0.49
CA CYS A 174 20.00 31.89 -1.90
C CYS A 174 18.63 31.99 -2.57
N THR A 175 18.45 33.02 -3.42
CA THR A 175 17.19 33.26 -4.13
C THR A 175 17.38 33.24 -5.65
N ASN A 176 16.70 32.34 -6.34
CA ASN A 176 16.59 32.37 -7.78
C ASN A 176 15.33 33.16 -8.21
N LYS A 177 15.47 34.23 -8.94
CA LYS A 177 14.40 34.94 -9.62
C LYS A 177 14.51 34.86 -11.15
N ALA A 178 15.55 34.15 -11.64
CA ALA A 178 15.70 33.93 -13.06
C ALA A 178 14.76 32.82 -13.53
N ALA A 179 14.05 33.08 -14.63
CA ALA A 179 13.35 32.01 -15.33
C ALA A 179 14.35 31.05 -15.97
N ILE A 180 14.12 29.73 -15.84
CA ILE A 180 14.96 28.73 -16.49
C ILE A 180 14.13 28.05 -17.58
N ALA A 181 14.56 28.18 -18.83
CA ALA A 181 13.85 27.68 -20.00
C ALA A 181 14.70 26.61 -20.72
N PHE A 182 14.22 25.38 -20.76
CA PHE A 182 14.80 24.32 -21.55
C PHE A 182 14.21 24.34 -22.97
N ALA A 183 15.04 24.71 -23.96
CA ALA A 183 14.69 24.71 -25.38
C ALA A 183 15.54 23.70 -26.18
N GLY A 184 16.29 22.84 -25.49
CA GLY A 184 17.10 21.80 -26.10
C GLY A 184 16.29 20.60 -26.57
N SER A 185 16.94 19.64 -27.17
CA SER A 185 16.39 18.31 -27.47
C SER A 185 16.97 17.27 -26.52
N ASP A 186 16.20 16.24 -26.24
CA ASP A 186 16.74 15.06 -25.57
C ASP A 186 17.01 13.95 -26.59
N ALA A 187 18.09 13.22 -26.42
CA ALA A 187 18.27 11.94 -27.08
C ALA A 187 17.47 10.88 -26.29
N ALA A 188 17.00 9.84 -26.96
CA ALA A 188 16.26 8.76 -26.31
C ALA A 188 17.04 8.18 -25.11
N ASN A 189 16.35 7.97 -23.98
CA ASN A 189 16.89 7.35 -22.75
C ASN A 189 17.89 8.19 -21.94
N ILE A 190 17.80 9.49 -21.96
CA ILE A 190 18.62 10.37 -21.11
C ILE A 190 17.88 10.76 -19.81
N SER A 191 18.65 11.09 -18.79
CA SER A 191 18.17 11.68 -17.55
C SER A 191 18.65 13.13 -17.49
N VAL A 192 17.74 14.10 -17.48
CA VAL A 192 18.02 15.52 -17.27
C VAL A 192 17.46 15.94 -15.92
N CYS A 193 18.26 16.55 -15.08
CA CYS A 193 17.91 17.02 -13.75
C CYS A 193 17.92 18.55 -13.72
N LEU A 194 16.75 19.17 -13.69
CA LEU A 194 16.59 20.62 -13.64
C LEU A 194 16.04 21.03 -12.27
N GLY A 195 16.73 21.93 -11.58
CA GLY A 195 16.27 22.53 -10.34
C GLY A 195 16.34 24.06 -10.37
N GLY A 196 15.45 24.73 -9.67
CA GLY A 196 15.49 26.18 -9.56
C GLY A 196 16.74 26.68 -8.83
N ILE A 197 17.28 25.89 -7.91
CA ILE A 197 18.51 26.18 -7.16
C ILE A 197 19.65 25.30 -7.63
N ALA A 198 19.48 23.98 -7.63
CA ALA A 198 20.52 23.03 -8.05
C ALA A 198 19.93 21.88 -8.88
N GLY A 199 20.68 21.43 -9.89
CA GLY A 199 20.27 20.33 -10.76
C GLY A 199 20.31 18.98 -10.04
N TYR A 200 21.48 18.63 -9.52
CA TYR A 200 21.71 17.37 -8.77
C TYR A 200 22.47 17.68 -7.49
N VAL A 201 21.99 17.13 -6.39
CA VAL A 201 22.67 17.27 -5.09
C VAL A 201 22.95 15.89 -4.47
N GLN A 202 24.18 15.72 -3.96
CA GLN A 202 24.62 14.51 -3.28
C GLN A 202 25.41 14.88 -2.02
N ASN A 203 25.03 14.35 -0.87
CA ASN A 203 25.60 14.68 0.44
C ASN A 203 25.54 16.19 0.77
N ALA A 204 24.72 16.95 0.07
CA ALA A 204 24.63 18.41 0.17
C ALA A 204 23.60 18.87 1.23
N THR A 205 23.74 20.13 1.64
CA THR A 205 22.76 20.79 2.53
C THR A 205 22.27 22.08 1.91
N LEU A 206 20.95 22.18 1.69
CA LEU A 206 20.28 23.38 1.22
C LEU A 206 19.40 23.93 2.34
N THR A 207 19.58 25.19 2.71
CA THR A 207 18.82 25.82 3.79
C THR A 207 18.29 27.20 3.36
N GLN A 208 17.00 27.45 3.60
CA GLN A 208 16.35 28.75 3.36
C GLN A 208 16.55 29.28 1.92
N CYS A 209 16.59 28.36 0.96
CA CYS A 209 16.69 28.74 -0.44
C CYS A 209 15.30 28.99 -1.04
N VAL A 210 15.21 30.00 -1.90
CA VAL A 210 13.95 30.41 -2.53
C VAL A 210 14.07 30.35 -4.04
N ASN A 211 13.12 29.71 -4.70
CA ASN A 211 12.95 29.78 -6.14
C ASN A 211 11.68 30.57 -6.49
N ASP A 212 11.85 31.77 -7.02
CA ASP A 212 10.78 32.61 -7.57
C ASP A 212 10.67 32.47 -9.10
N GLY A 213 11.72 31.93 -9.75
CA GLY A 213 11.78 31.78 -11.18
C GLY A 213 10.93 30.64 -11.72
N ALA A 214 10.23 30.87 -12.81
CA ALA A 214 9.51 29.80 -13.49
C ALA A 214 10.49 28.83 -14.16
N LEU A 215 10.18 27.54 -14.11
CA LEU A 215 10.90 26.50 -14.82
C LEU A 215 10.01 25.98 -15.95
N THR A 216 10.45 26.18 -17.19
CA THR A 216 9.71 25.78 -18.39
C THR A 216 10.54 24.81 -19.22
N CYS A 217 9.85 23.86 -19.80
CA CYS A 217 10.47 22.92 -20.74
C CYS A 217 9.68 22.91 -22.04
N GLY A 218 10.37 23.08 -23.17
CA GLY A 218 9.77 22.93 -24.49
C GLY A 218 9.46 21.48 -24.84
N THR A 219 9.14 21.22 -26.10
CA THR A 219 8.79 19.90 -26.59
C THR A 219 9.97 18.93 -26.49
N ILE A 220 9.85 17.91 -25.68
CA ILE A 220 10.83 16.82 -25.58
C ILE A 220 10.24 15.55 -26.17
N ALA A 221 10.94 14.93 -27.11
CA ALA A 221 10.61 13.61 -27.63
C ALA A 221 11.19 12.54 -26.71
N ASN A 222 10.47 12.18 -25.64
CA ASN A 222 10.89 11.07 -24.77
C ASN A 222 10.42 9.74 -25.34
N THR A 223 11.35 8.97 -25.88
CA THR A 223 11.09 7.60 -26.37
C THR A 223 11.55 6.52 -25.39
N GLY A 224 12.03 6.90 -24.19
CA GLY A 224 12.63 5.98 -23.22
C GLY A 224 11.61 5.19 -22.41
N ASN A 225 11.83 3.88 -22.32
CA ASN A 225 11.05 2.93 -21.53
C ASN A 225 11.63 2.67 -20.11
N GLY A 226 12.64 3.42 -19.67
CA GLY A 226 13.33 3.18 -18.41
C GLY A 226 12.74 3.95 -17.22
N SER A 227 12.69 3.31 -16.05
CA SER A 227 12.21 3.95 -14.80
C SER A 227 13.06 5.12 -14.30
N ASN A 228 14.29 5.27 -14.82
CA ASN A 228 15.25 6.32 -14.45
C ASN A 228 15.59 7.26 -15.61
N SER A 229 15.00 7.08 -16.77
CA SER A 229 15.14 7.96 -17.91
C SER A 229 14.03 9.03 -17.91
N GLY A 230 14.35 10.22 -18.37
CA GLY A 230 13.39 11.29 -18.56
C GLY A 230 13.83 12.62 -17.97
N PHE A 231 12.98 13.61 -18.15
CA PHE A 231 13.19 14.95 -17.66
C PHE A 231 12.71 15.06 -16.22
N HIS A 232 13.60 15.40 -15.30
CA HIS A 232 13.32 15.57 -13.89
C HIS A 232 13.37 17.05 -13.51
N GLN A 233 12.23 17.61 -13.13
CA GLN A 233 12.11 19.03 -12.85
C GLN A 233 11.63 19.26 -11.40
N GLY A 234 12.48 19.88 -10.58
CA GLY A 234 12.17 20.25 -9.20
C GLY A 234 12.23 21.76 -8.97
N GLY A 235 11.30 22.29 -8.23
CA GLY A 235 11.28 23.74 -7.95
C GLY A 235 12.54 24.21 -7.24
N ILE A 236 13.12 23.37 -6.39
CA ILE A 236 14.40 23.63 -5.71
C ILE A 236 15.50 22.73 -6.29
N VAL A 237 15.30 21.43 -6.35
CA VAL A 237 16.32 20.46 -6.76
C VAL A 237 15.76 19.46 -7.77
N GLY A 238 16.49 19.20 -8.86
CA GLY A 238 16.12 18.22 -9.86
C GLY A 238 16.29 16.79 -9.34
N TYR A 239 17.41 16.46 -8.70
CA TYR A 239 17.68 15.12 -8.14
C TYR A 239 18.42 15.21 -6.82
N MET A 240 17.93 14.50 -5.81
CA MET A 240 18.49 14.51 -4.46
C MET A 240 18.92 13.11 -4.02
N LYS A 241 20.16 13.02 -3.53
CA LYS A 241 20.73 11.80 -2.97
C LYS A 241 21.50 12.11 -1.68
N THR A 242 21.17 11.43 -0.59
CA THR A 242 21.86 11.57 0.72
C THR A 242 22.02 13.04 1.17
N SER A 243 21.06 13.88 0.86
CA SER A 243 21.12 15.34 1.09
C SER A 243 20.02 15.82 2.01
N SER A 244 20.14 17.05 2.49
CA SER A 244 19.10 17.68 3.32
C SER A 244 18.64 19.01 2.74
N LEU A 245 17.32 19.19 2.67
CA LEU A 245 16.66 20.45 2.32
C LEU A 245 15.85 20.91 3.53
N THR A 246 16.11 22.12 4.01
CA THR A 246 15.42 22.68 5.19
C THR A 246 14.92 24.08 4.89
N GLU A 247 13.64 24.35 5.17
CA GLU A 247 13.01 25.68 5.04
C GLU A 247 13.16 26.30 3.64
N CYS A 248 13.24 25.46 2.60
CA CYS A 248 13.29 25.94 1.22
C CYS A 248 11.88 26.20 0.66
N THR A 249 11.75 27.24 -0.16
CA THR A 249 10.46 27.66 -0.72
C THR A 249 10.53 27.73 -2.24
N ASN A 250 9.58 27.10 -2.91
CA ASN A 250 9.35 27.27 -4.33
C ASN A 250 8.10 28.11 -4.59
N ASN A 251 8.24 29.26 -5.23
CA ASN A 251 7.16 30.11 -5.70
C ASN A 251 7.00 30.03 -7.22
N GLY A 252 8.03 29.56 -7.92
CA GLY A 252 8.06 29.47 -9.37
C GLY A 252 7.15 28.34 -9.90
N ALA A 253 6.43 28.63 -10.98
CA ALA A 253 5.64 27.62 -11.66
C ALA A 253 6.54 26.65 -12.45
N LEU A 254 6.16 25.36 -12.44
CA LEU A 254 6.83 24.31 -13.19
C LEU A 254 5.93 23.84 -14.33
N SER A 255 6.49 23.82 -15.56
CA SER A 255 5.85 23.21 -16.72
C SER A 255 6.78 22.14 -17.29
N ALA A 256 6.38 20.86 -17.19
CA ALA A 256 7.21 19.72 -17.59
C ALA A 256 6.44 18.76 -18.50
N PRO A 257 6.98 18.45 -19.69
CA PRO A 257 6.27 17.58 -20.65
C PRO A 257 6.32 16.11 -20.29
N SER A 258 7.33 15.65 -19.55
CA SER A 258 7.51 14.22 -19.23
C SER A 258 8.42 14.00 -18.02
N GLY A 259 8.45 12.78 -17.49
CA GLY A 259 9.35 12.39 -16.42
C GLY A 259 8.78 12.61 -15.02
N ARG A 260 9.59 13.14 -14.12
CA ARG A 260 9.21 13.37 -12.72
C ARG A 260 9.28 14.86 -12.39
N SER A 261 8.17 15.39 -11.88
CA SER A 261 8.09 16.81 -11.54
C SER A 261 7.61 16.97 -10.09
N GLY A 262 8.33 17.78 -9.33
CA GLY A 262 7.99 18.08 -7.94
C GLY A 262 8.19 19.52 -7.57
N GLY A 263 7.27 20.10 -6.83
CA GLY A 263 7.35 21.50 -6.42
C GLY A 263 8.61 21.83 -5.61
N ILE A 264 9.17 20.86 -4.90
CA ILE A 264 10.46 20.99 -4.19
C ILE A 264 11.53 20.16 -4.86
N VAL A 265 11.34 18.85 -5.01
CA VAL A 265 12.33 17.92 -5.55
C VAL A 265 11.69 17.06 -6.64
N ALA A 266 12.33 16.92 -7.81
CA ALA A 266 11.76 15.99 -8.80
C ALA A 266 11.94 14.54 -8.38
N VAL A 267 13.15 14.15 -7.93
CA VAL A 267 13.49 12.80 -7.47
C VAL A 267 14.26 12.86 -6.16
N ALA A 268 13.71 12.30 -5.10
CA ALA A 268 14.39 12.11 -3.82
C ALA A 268 14.71 10.62 -3.63
N THR A 269 15.97 10.23 -3.73
CA THR A 269 16.39 8.83 -3.52
C THR A 269 16.76 8.54 -2.08
N SER A 270 17.33 9.52 -1.39
CA SER A 270 17.67 9.41 0.05
C SER A 270 17.89 10.80 0.65
N GLY A 271 17.70 10.92 1.95
CA GLY A 271 17.91 12.15 2.71
C GLY A 271 16.62 12.77 3.27
N GLN A 272 16.70 14.02 3.72
CA GLN A 272 15.62 14.68 4.48
C GLN A 272 15.13 15.95 3.79
N VAL A 273 13.83 16.14 3.69
CA VAL A 273 13.17 17.38 3.26
C VAL A 273 12.29 17.87 4.41
N THR A 274 12.66 18.97 5.03
CA THR A 274 12.02 19.43 6.27
C THR A 274 11.53 20.87 6.15
N ALA A 275 10.30 21.14 6.57
CA ALA A 275 9.69 22.46 6.61
C ALA A 275 9.76 23.24 5.26
N CYS A 276 9.80 22.52 4.15
CA CYS A 276 9.82 23.12 2.82
C CYS A 276 8.40 23.44 2.33
N VAL A 277 8.27 24.52 1.53
CA VAL A 277 6.98 25.00 1.05
C VAL A 277 6.98 25.12 -0.46
N ASN A 278 6.01 24.49 -1.09
CA ASN A 278 5.71 24.71 -2.51
C ASN A 278 4.48 25.62 -2.67
N ASN A 279 4.66 26.80 -3.26
CA ASN A 279 3.59 27.71 -3.66
C ASN A 279 3.39 27.70 -5.19
N GLY A 280 4.37 27.18 -5.93
CA GLY A 280 4.36 27.15 -7.38
C GLY A 280 3.45 26.05 -7.94
N LYS A 281 2.76 26.35 -9.03
CA LYS A 281 1.98 25.37 -9.76
C LYS A 281 2.90 24.35 -10.44
N VAL A 282 2.57 23.09 -10.34
CA VAL A 282 3.23 21.99 -11.06
C VAL A 282 2.27 21.47 -12.12
N GLN A 283 2.61 21.61 -13.39
CA GLN A 283 1.73 21.15 -14.47
C GLN A 283 2.51 20.42 -15.56
N ASP A 284 1.82 19.55 -16.28
CA ASP A 284 2.36 19.03 -17.54
C ASP A 284 2.06 19.99 -18.67
N ASP A 285 3.01 20.07 -19.62
CA ASP A 285 2.81 20.84 -20.83
C ASP A 285 1.97 20.02 -21.82
N VAL A 286 0.82 20.59 -22.22
CA VAL A 286 -0.11 20.01 -23.19
C VAL A 286 0.48 19.82 -24.59
N ASN A 287 1.58 20.50 -24.90
CA ASN A 287 2.22 20.41 -26.21
C ASN A 287 3.33 19.37 -26.26
N GLY A 288 3.56 18.65 -25.15
CA GLY A 288 4.57 17.60 -25.09
C GLY A 288 4.20 16.41 -25.97
N ILE A 289 5.10 15.96 -26.82
CA ILE A 289 4.97 14.69 -27.55
C ILE A 289 5.31 13.58 -26.56
N PHE A 290 4.27 12.94 -26.05
CA PHE A 290 4.45 11.76 -25.18
C PHE A 290 4.70 10.54 -26.05
N GLY A 291 5.77 9.83 -25.76
CA GLY A 291 5.94 8.47 -26.24
C GLY A 291 4.77 7.58 -25.78
N ALA A 292 4.57 6.46 -26.42
CA ALA A 292 3.43 5.55 -26.25
C ALA A 292 3.24 4.98 -24.81
N ASN A 293 3.98 5.44 -23.80
CA ASN A 293 3.92 4.91 -22.46
C ASN A 293 3.89 6.02 -21.38
N PRO A 294 2.69 6.60 -21.11
CA PRO A 294 2.51 7.62 -20.07
C PRO A 294 2.75 7.08 -18.65
N GLY A 295 2.98 5.78 -18.48
CA GLY A 295 3.11 5.11 -17.17
C GLY A 295 4.31 5.51 -16.32
N TYR A 296 5.23 6.30 -16.81
CA TYR A 296 6.41 6.74 -16.05
C TYR A 296 6.33 8.18 -15.56
N LYS A 297 5.32 8.91 -15.95
CA LYS A 297 5.13 10.29 -15.49
C LYS A 297 4.68 10.31 -14.03
N ARG A 298 5.34 11.13 -13.22
CA ARG A 298 5.06 11.26 -11.79
C ARG A 298 5.13 12.70 -11.37
N MET A 299 4.03 13.22 -10.83
CA MET A 299 3.91 14.62 -10.46
C MET A 299 3.47 14.76 -8.99
N GLY A 300 4.11 15.65 -8.27
CA GLY A 300 3.74 15.92 -6.89
C GLY A 300 4.00 17.35 -6.46
N GLY A 301 3.24 17.83 -5.53
CA GLY A 301 3.40 19.16 -4.97
C GLY A 301 4.72 19.32 -4.21
N LEU A 302 5.25 18.25 -3.62
CA LEU A 302 6.56 18.24 -2.96
C LEU A 302 7.58 17.48 -3.82
N ALA A 303 7.25 16.26 -4.28
CA ALA A 303 8.17 15.48 -5.09
C ALA A 303 7.45 14.69 -6.20
N GLY A 304 8.12 14.53 -7.36
CA GLY A 304 7.66 13.63 -8.42
C GLY A 304 7.81 12.18 -8.03
N GLY A 305 8.94 11.80 -7.45
CA GLY A 305 9.19 10.46 -6.92
C GLY A 305 10.07 10.47 -5.68
N ALA A 306 9.76 9.60 -4.71
CA ALA A 306 10.51 9.46 -3.46
C ALA A 306 10.75 7.99 -3.13
N SER A 307 12.00 7.64 -2.86
CA SER A 307 12.43 6.28 -2.48
C SER A 307 12.43 6.08 -0.97
N ALA A 308 12.57 4.83 -0.53
CA ALA A 308 12.44 4.42 0.88
C ALA A 308 13.41 5.10 1.85
N ASP A 309 14.59 5.51 1.37
CA ASP A 309 15.62 6.17 2.20
C ASP A 309 15.46 7.71 2.26
N ALA A 310 14.41 8.25 1.61
CA ALA A 310 14.05 9.66 1.71
C ALA A 310 12.95 9.86 2.78
N ALA A 311 12.87 11.09 3.33
CA ALA A 311 11.78 11.46 4.20
C ALA A 311 11.37 12.94 4.02
N PHE A 312 10.08 13.21 4.20
CA PHE A 312 9.49 14.53 4.17
C PHE A 312 8.81 14.80 5.51
N THR A 313 9.17 15.92 6.15
CA THR A 313 8.62 16.26 7.46
C THR A 313 8.17 17.72 7.50
N SER A 314 6.94 17.96 7.97
CA SER A 314 6.38 19.31 8.16
C SER A 314 6.40 20.18 6.89
N CYS A 315 6.33 19.57 5.72
CA CYS A 315 6.31 20.29 4.44
C CYS A 315 4.88 20.67 4.04
N VAL A 316 4.75 21.76 3.29
CA VAL A 316 3.45 22.25 2.85
C VAL A 316 3.43 22.39 1.32
N ASN A 317 2.41 21.85 0.68
CA ASN A 317 2.08 22.14 -0.70
C ASN A 317 0.86 23.08 -0.78
N ASN A 318 1.08 24.32 -1.17
CA ASN A 318 0.03 25.29 -1.50
C ASN A 318 -0.25 25.35 -3.01
N GLY A 319 0.69 24.87 -3.83
CA GLY A 319 0.60 24.92 -5.29
C GLY A 319 -0.31 23.85 -5.87
N ASP A 320 -0.98 24.18 -6.96
CA ASP A 320 -1.81 23.22 -7.70
C ASP A 320 -0.93 22.22 -8.46
N VAL A 321 -1.40 20.98 -8.60
CA VAL A 321 -0.74 19.93 -9.38
C VAL A 321 -1.69 19.43 -10.47
N PHE A 322 -1.40 19.75 -11.72
CA PHE A 322 -2.27 19.43 -12.85
C PHE A 322 -1.59 18.50 -13.84
N SER A 323 -2.19 17.34 -14.06
CA SER A 323 -1.74 16.36 -15.05
C SER A 323 -2.85 16.01 -16.01
N GLN A 324 -2.75 16.48 -17.24
CA GLN A 324 -3.70 16.16 -18.32
C GLN A 324 -3.61 14.72 -18.80
N LEU A 325 -2.49 14.06 -18.61
CA LEU A 325 -2.16 12.80 -19.29
C LEU A 325 -2.23 11.57 -18.41
N GLY A 326 -2.92 11.67 -17.29
CA GLY A 326 -3.19 10.51 -16.44
C GLY A 326 -1.91 9.78 -16.00
N CYS A 327 -1.15 10.38 -15.08
CA CYS A 327 0.01 9.76 -14.47
C CYS A 327 -0.19 9.60 -12.95
N ARG A 328 0.85 9.22 -12.23
CA ARG A 328 0.82 9.27 -10.78
C ARG A 328 0.93 10.70 -10.30
N THR A 329 -0.17 11.24 -9.81
CA THR A 329 -0.28 12.66 -9.44
C THR A 329 -0.72 12.78 -7.99
N GLY A 330 0.07 13.46 -7.15
CA GLY A 330 -0.22 13.61 -5.73
C GLY A 330 0.05 15.00 -5.18
N GLY A 331 -0.65 15.38 -4.13
CA GLY A 331 -0.43 16.64 -3.43
C GLY A 331 0.95 16.68 -2.74
N PHE A 332 1.43 15.56 -2.25
CA PHE A 332 2.80 15.43 -1.76
C PHE A 332 3.71 14.83 -2.83
N VAL A 333 3.45 13.58 -3.20
CA VAL A 333 4.37 12.80 -4.05
C VAL A 333 3.62 12.04 -5.13
N GLY A 334 4.12 12.11 -6.38
CA GLY A 334 3.55 11.32 -7.46
C GLY A 334 3.72 9.81 -7.22
N HIS A 335 4.93 9.35 -6.86
CA HIS A 335 5.23 7.96 -6.50
C HIS A 335 6.01 7.91 -5.19
N ASN A 336 5.37 7.38 -4.16
CA ASN A 336 5.90 7.38 -2.81
C ASN A 336 6.34 6.00 -2.33
N GLU A 337 7.60 5.92 -1.88
CA GLU A 337 8.15 4.86 -1.04
C GLU A 337 8.81 5.43 0.24
N ALA A 338 8.80 6.76 0.39
CA ALA A 338 9.40 7.50 1.48
C ALA A 338 8.45 7.70 2.65
N LYS A 339 9.01 8.01 3.83
CA LYS A 339 8.22 8.48 4.97
C LYS A 339 7.80 9.94 4.78
N ILE A 340 6.52 10.22 4.92
CA ILE A 340 5.93 11.57 4.86
C ILE A 340 5.19 11.80 6.18
N THR A 341 5.65 12.77 6.97
CA THR A 341 5.13 13.01 8.32
C THR A 341 4.80 14.47 8.53
N LYS A 342 3.64 14.76 9.11
CA LYS A 342 3.19 16.13 9.46
C LYS A 342 3.15 17.11 8.28
N CYS A 343 2.94 16.59 7.06
CA CYS A 343 2.83 17.40 5.87
C CYS A 343 1.37 17.83 5.61
N GLU A 344 1.19 18.95 4.90
CA GLU A 344 -0.12 19.49 4.53
C GLU A 344 -0.18 19.77 3.03
N ASN A 345 -1.29 19.39 2.37
CA ASN A 345 -1.59 19.80 1.00
C ASN A 345 -2.82 20.72 1.00
N LYS A 346 -2.65 21.92 0.41
CA LYS A 346 -3.73 22.90 0.23
C LYS A 346 -4.06 23.13 -1.24
N GLY A 347 -3.21 22.66 -2.15
CA GLY A 347 -3.37 22.82 -3.59
C GLY A 347 -4.48 21.93 -4.17
N VAL A 348 -4.91 22.28 -5.36
CA VAL A 348 -5.84 21.49 -6.15
C VAL A 348 -5.08 20.45 -6.96
N ILE A 349 -5.51 19.19 -6.89
CA ILE A 349 -4.92 18.07 -7.62
C ILE A 349 -5.89 17.65 -8.72
N LEU A 350 -5.52 17.90 -9.97
CA LEU A 350 -6.31 17.48 -11.13
C LEU A 350 -5.51 16.52 -12.00
N SER A 351 -6.12 15.39 -12.34
CA SER A 351 -5.49 14.40 -13.21
C SER A 351 -6.53 13.73 -14.11
N ASP A 352 -6.20 13.52 -15.38
CA ASP A 352 -7.07 12.78 -16.30
C ASP A 352 -6.82 11.27 -16.16
N HIS A 353 -7.91 10.51 -15.98
CA HIS A 353 -7.90 9.07 -15.75
C HIS A 353 -8.35 8.26 -16.96
N THR A 354 -8.59 8.89 -18.08
CA THR A 354 -9.19 8.26 -19.26
C THR A 354 -8.29 7.24 -19.98
N LEU A 355 -7.02 7.17 -19.64
CA LEU A 355 -6.12 6.15 -20.17
C LEU A 355 -6.28 4.83 -19.40
N SER A 356 -7.37 4.14 -19.70
CA SER A 356 -7.73 2.83 -19.13
C SER A 356 -6.71 1.76 -19.50
N GLY A 357 -6.37 0.88 -18.56
CA GLY A 357 -5.82 -0.43 -18.83
C GLY A 357 -4.49 -0.79 -18.21
N THR A 358 -3.82 0.08 -17.46
CA THR A 358 -2.59 -0.27 -16.76
C THR A 358 -2.64 0.13 -15.29
N ASN A 359 -2.13 -0.74 -14.41
CA ASN A 359 -2.04 -0.56 -12.95
C ASN A 359 -1.09 0.59 -12.52
N TYR A 360 -0.85 1.59 -13.38
CA TYR A 360 0.19 2.60 -13.18
C TYR A 360 -0.35 4.01 -13.01
N HIS A 361 -1.65 4.23 -13.12
CA HIS A 361 -2.27 5.54 -13.01
C HIS A 361 -2.94 5.71 -11.65
N GLY A 362 -2.68 6.81 -11.00
CA GLY A 362 -3.31 7.16 -9.74
C GLY A 362 -3.19 8.64 -9.46
N SER A 363 -4.20 9.21 -8.82
CA SER A 363 -4.15 10.58 -8.30
C SER A 363 -4.67 10.61 -6.87
N GLY A 364 -4.30 11.61 -6.11
CA GLY A 364 -4.80 11.76 -4.77
C GLY A 364 -4.32 13.04 -4.09
N TRP A 365 -5.02 13.46 -3.03
CA TRP A 365 -4.58 14.61 -2.25
C TRP A 365 -3.20 14.39 -1.59
N ALA A 366 -2.81 13.15 -1.33
CA ALA A 366 -1.53 12.79 -0.73
C ALA A 366 -0.53 12.28 -1.77
N ALA A 367 -0.86 11.19 -2.45
CA ALA A 367 0.05 10.53 -3.39
C ALA A 367 -0.71 9.96 -4.59
N GLY A 368 -0.03 9.87 -5.74
CA GLY A 368 -0.53 9.13 -6.90
C GLY A 368 -0.34 7.62 -6.75
N TYR A 369 0.68 7.21 -6.03
CA TYR A 369 0.97 5.85 -5.59
C TYR A 369 1.67 5.91 -4.24
N ASN A 370 1.27 5.06 -3.30
CA ASN A 370 1.94 4.88 -2.03
C ASN A 370 2.25 3.39 -1.82
N LYS A 371 3.50 3.06 -1.51
CA LYS A 371 3.96 1.67 -1.42
C LYS A 371 3.41 0.94 -0.21
N SER A 372 3.25 1.63 0.88
CA SER A 372 2.80 1.07 2.16
C SER A 372 2.08 2.14 2.98
N ALA A 373 1.16 1.68 3.79
CA ALA A 373 0.28 2.46 4.62
C ALA A 373 0.95 3.35 5.66
N ASP A 374 1.97 2.81 6.27
CA ASP A 374 2.72 3.40 7.36
C ASP A 374 3.69 4.50 6.91
N LEU A 375 3.74 4.77 5.61
CA LEU A 375 4.67 5.76 5.05
C LEU A 375 4.17 7.20 5.16
N ILE A 376 2.84 7.43 5.21
CA ILE A 376 2.27 8.77 5.32
C ILE A 376 1.53 8.89 6.65
N THR A 377 2.08 9.68 7.57
CA THR A 377 1.61 9.74 8.96
C THR A 377 1.43 11.18 9.44
N GLU A 378 0.47 11.43 10.32
CA GLU A 378 0.20 12.74 10.93
C GLU A 378 0.01 13.89 9.91
N CYS A 379 -0.38 13.57 8.66
CA CYS A 379 -0.57 14.56 7.61
C CYS A 379 -2.00 15.12 7.62
N VAL A 380 -2.16 16.36 7.20
CA VAL A 380 -3.46 17.04 7.19
C VAL A 380 -4.14 16.88 5.84
N VAL A 381 -5.41 16.45 5.85
CA VAL A 381 -6.25 16.45 4.63
C VAL A 381 -6.60 17.89 4.29
N GLY A 382 -6.39 18.25 3.03
CA GLY A 382 -6.73 19.58 2.54
C GLY A 382 -6.67 19.67 1.02
N GLY A 383 -7.04 20.80 0.50
CA GLY A 383 -7.11 21.04 -0.94
C GLY A 383 -8.32 20.38 -1.61
N ARG A 384 -8.20 20.15 -2.91
CA ARG A 384 -9.25 19.59 -3.76
C ARG A 384 -8.67 18.53 -4.68
N VAL A 385 -9.48 17.54 -5.06
CA VAL A 385 -9.05 16.48 -5.98
C VAL A 385 -10.14 16.24 -7.02
N GLY A 386 -9.76 16.20 -8.30
CA GLY A 386 -10.73 15.98 -9.37
C GLY A 386 -10.12 15.51 -10.68
N ASP A 387 -11.00 15.26 -11.63
CA ASP A 387 -10.65 14.96 -13.02
C ASP A 387 -10.19 16.25 -13.71
N TYR A 388 -9.08 16.18 -14.45
CA TYR A 388 -8.53 17.35 -15.13
C TYR A 388 -9.50 17.92 -16.17
N THR A 389 -10.05 17.08 -17.01
CA THR A 389 -10.96 17.52 -18.09
C THR A 389 -12.22 18.19 -17.54
N ALA A 390 -12.74 17.68 -16.42
CA ALA A 390 -13.95 18.22 -15.79
C ALA A 390 -13.73 19.56 -15.08
N TYR A 391 -12.55 19.80 -14.52
CA TYR A 391 -12.31 20.94 -13.60
C TYR A 391 -11.21 21.91 -14.03
N LYS A 392 -10.48 21.68 -15.14
CA LYS A 392 -9.35 22.53 -15.57
C LYS A 392 -9.71 24.01 -15.75
N ASP A 393 -10.94 24.30 -16.17
CA ASP A 393 -11.42 25.67 -16.42
C ASP A 393 -11.93 26.35 -15.14
N ASN A 394 -12.29 25.58 -14.11
CA ASN A 394 -12.65 26.09 -12.79
C ASN A 394 -12.18 25.12 -11.67
N PRO A 395 -10.87 25.09 -11.38
CA PRO A 395 -10.28 24.15 -10.42
C PRO A 395 -10.90 24.21 -9.01
N GLN A 396 -11.35 25.39 -8.60
CA GLN A 396 -11.95 25.59 -7.29
C GLN A 396 -13.35 24.98 -7.15
N SER A 397 -13.94 24.50 -8.23
CA SER A 397 -15.19 23.73 -8.18
C SER A 397 -14.96 22.23 -8.01
N ALA A 398 -13.73 21.75 -8.06
CA ALA A 398 -13.43 20.35 -7.78
C ALA A 398 -13.81 19.98 -6.33
N PRO A 399 -14.17 18.71 -6.06
CA PRO A 399 -14.52 18.26 -4.72
C PRO A 399 -13.41 18.56 -3.71
N GLU A 400 -13.78 18.95 -2.50
CA GLU A 400 -12.85 19.04 -1.39
C GLU A 400 -12.21 17.68 -1.14
N ALA A 401 -10.92 17.68 -0.82
CA ALA A 401 -10.20 16.46 -0.53
C ALA A 401 -10.81 15.77 0.68
N THR A 402 -11.10 14.49 0.52
CA THR A 402 -11.53 13.62 1.59
C THR A 402 -10.51 12.52 1.79
N TYR A 403 -10.53 11.88 2.93
CA TYR A 403 -9.66 10.75 3.20
C TYR A 403 -9.71 9.67 2.12
N ALA A 404 -10.91 9.36 1.61
CA ALA A 404 -11.11 8.41 0.52
C ALA A 404 -10.40 8.81 -0.78
N MET A 405 -10.04 10.09 -0.92
CA MET A 405 -9.33 10.64 -2.07
C MET A 405 -7.82 10.73 -1.85
N ALA A 406 -7.27 10.13 -0.80
CA ALA A 406 -5.84 10.16 -0.55
C ALA A 406 -5.05 9.56 -1.71
N ILE A 407 -5.59 8.51 -2.30
CA ILE A 407 -5.11 7.87 -3.52
C ILE A 407 -6.34 7.41 -4.30
N VAL A 408 -6.56 8.00 -5.46
CA VAL A 408 -7.67 7.66 -6.36
C VAL A 408 -7.08 6.97 -7.59
N HIS A 409 -7.60 5.80 -7.95
CA HIS A 409 -7.17 5.01 -9.12
C HIS A 409 -5.70 4.60 -9.13
N GLY A 410 -5.36 3.61 -8.37
CA GLY A 410 -4.07 2.95 -8.38
C GLY A 410 -4.17 1.63 -7.65
N LYS A 411 -3.10 0.85 -7.60
CA LYS A 411 -3.01 -0.20 -6.58
C LYS A 411 -3.03 0.51 -5.24
N PHE A 412 -4.19 0.45 -4.70
CA PHE A 412 -4.59 1.10 -3.52
C PHE A 412 -3.75 0.63 -2.33
N ASP A 413 -3.15 1.57 -1.66
CA ASP A 413 -2.95 1.43 -0.24
C ASP A 413 -3.98 2.31 0.48
N PRO A 414 -5.02 1.73 1.06
CA PRO A 414 -6.05 2.46 1.79
C PRO A 414 -5.53 3.09 3.07
N THR A 415 -4.31 2.81 3.38
CA THR A 415 -3.80 2.96 4.69
C THR A 415 -2.79 4.08 4.70
N LEU A 416 -3.27 5.23 4.81
CA LEU A 416 -2.51 6.32 5.38
C LEU A 416 -2.56 6.13 6.89
N ASN A 417 -1.79 5.18 7.40
CA ASN A 417 -1.91 4.64 8.76
C ASN A 417 -1.82 5.70 9.84
N GLY A 418 -1.15 6.71 9.78
CA GLY A 418 -1.09 7.75 10.82
C GLY A 418 -2.22 8.77 10.75
N LEU A 419 -3.08 8.67 9.74
CA LEU A 419 -4.25 9.54 9.64
C LEU A 419 -5.42 9.04 10.48
N SER A 420 -5.35 7.82 11.02
CA SER A 420 -6.45 7.21 11.77
C SER A 420 -6.90 8.06 12.96
N ASP A 421 -5.98 8.61 13.72
CA ASP A 421 -6.30 9.37 14.92
C ASP A 421 -6.82 10.79 14.62
N GLN A 422 -6.51 11.32 13.43
CA GLN A 422 -7.00 12.62 12.96
C GLN A 422 -8.33 12.52 12.20
N TYR A 423 -8.76 11.32 11.79
CA TYR A 423 -9.95 11.10 10.98
C TYR A 423 -11.05 10.31 11.67
N GLU A 424 -11.05 10.23 13.00
CA GLU A 424 -12.23 9.73 13.72
C GLU A 424 -13.51 10.48 13.30
N GLU A 425 -13.41 11.78 13.03
CA GLU A 425 -14.51 12.59 12.51
C GLU A 425 -14.97 12.16 11.10
N PHE A 426 -14.09 11.67 10.26
CA PHE A 426 -14.46 11.19 8.92
C PHE A 426 -15.39 9.98 8.97
N TYR A 427 -15.16 9.08 9.94
CA TYR A 427 -16.00 7.91 10.18
C TYR A 427 -17.17 8.22 11.13
N ASP A 428 -17.50 9.49 11.29
CA ASP A 428 -18.67 9.87 12.07
C ASP A 428 -19.97 9.39 11.40
N TRP A 429 -20.91 8.96 12.22
CA TRP A 429 -22.18 8.44 11.77
C TRP A 429 -23.36 9.02 12.54
N GLU A 430 -24.53 8.98 11.90
CA GLU A 430 -25.83 9.18 12.51
C GLU A 430 -26.44 7.84 12.90
N VAL A 431 -26.96 7.75 14.11
CA VAL A 431 -27.73 6.58 14.55
C VAL A 431 -29.15 6.69 13.95
N LYS A 432 -29.45 5.83 12.98
CA LYS A 432 -30.77 5.77 12.33
C LYS A 432 -31.75 4.92 13.10
N ALA A 433 -31.27 3.88 13.78
CA ALA A 433 -32.05 3.04 14.65
C ALA A 433 -31.20 2.41 15.75
N GLU A 434 -31.78 2.24 16.93
CA GLU A 434 -31.29 1.41 18.03
C GLU A 434 -32.45 0.62 18.58
N THR A 435 -32.31 -0.71 18.69
CA THR A 435 -33.40 -1.60 19.16
C THR A 435 -32.83 -2.68 20.06
N GLN A 436 -33.48 -2.93 21.19
CA GLN A 436 -33.23 -4.11 22.03
C GLN A 436 -33.93 -5.31 21.40
N LEU A 437 -33.17 -6.27 20.84
CA LEU A 437 -33.75 -7.50 20.27
C LEU A 437 -34.11 -8.54 21.33
N ALA A 438 -33.23 -8.65 22.32
CA ALA A 438 -33.40 -9.51 23.50
C ALA A 438 -32.48 -9.02 24.62
N GLU A 439 -32.62 -9.54 25.84
CA GLU A 439 -31.66 -9.27 26.92
C GLU A 439 -30.23 -9.69 26.50
N GLY A 440 -29.31 -8.73 26.52
CA GLY A 440 -27.93 -8.93 26.06
C GLY A 440 -27.71 -8.88 24.54
N VAL A 441 -28.76 -8.57 23.75
CA VAL A 441 -28.63 -8.42 22.28
C VAL A 441 -29.31 -7.15 21.79
N LYS A 442 -28.51 -6.25 21.18
CA LYS A 442 -28.98 -4.98 20.60
C LYS A 442 -28.71 -4.93 19.11
N PHE A 443 -29.52 -4.18 18.41
CA PHE A 443 -29.35 -3.85 16.99
C PHE A 443 -29.16 -2.35 16.81
N TYR A 444 -28.24 -1.99 15.90
CA TYR A 444 -28.00 -0.62 15.49
C TYR A 444 -28.00 -0.50 13.96
N HIS A 445 -28.55 0.59 13.47
CA HIS A 445 -28.38 1.04 12.09
C HIS A 445 -27.68 2.41 12.10
N TYR A 446 -26.52 2.49 11.48
CA TYR A 446 -25.74 3.70 11.32
C TYR A 446 -25.73 4.14 9.87
N ALA A 447 -25.81 5.46 9.61
CA ALA A 447 -25.51 6.06 8.32
C ALA A 447 -24.27 6.94 8.47
N MET A 448 -23.24 6.71 7.66
CA MET A 448 -22.05 7.53 7.67
C MET A 448 -22.38 8.95 7.24
N LYS A 449 -21.82 9.97 7.90
CA LYS A 449 -22.08 11.39 7.59
C LYS A 449 -21.27 11.88 6.39
N ASN A 450 -20.06 11.39 6.22
CA ASN A 450 -19.10 11.94 5.27
C ASN A 450 -18.98 11.14 3.96
N PHE A 451 -19.64 10.00 3.86
CA PHE A 451 -19.75 9.24 2.62
C PHE A 451 -21.00 8.37 2.61
N ALA A 452 -21.51 8.10 1.41
CA ALA A 452 -22.76 7.36 1.25
C ALA A 452 -22.58 5.89 1.67
N GLN A 453 -22.95 5.57 2.91
CA GLN A 453 -22.75 4.23 3.46
C GLN A 453 -23.64 3.94 4.67
N ASN A 454 -24.36 2.82 4.62
CA ASN A 454 -25.10 2.26 5.74
C ASN A 454 -24.33 1.08 6.37
N VAL A 455 -24.39 1.01 7.71
CA VAL A 455 -23.75 -0.03 8.53
C VAL A 455 -24.78 -0.55 9.53
N TYR A 456 -24.95 -1.86 9.55
CA TYR A 456 -25.89 -2.55 10.42
C TYR A 456 -25.12 -3.42 11.40
N VAL A 457 -25.44 -3.31 12.69
CA VAL A 457 -24.69 -3.96 13.76
C VAL A 457 -25.65 -4.69 14.69
N VAL A 458 -25.34 -5.94 14.99
CA VAL A 458 -25.90 -6.66 16.13
C VAL A 458 -24.83 -6.81 17.18
N GLU A 459 -25.05 -6.25 18.34
CA GLU A 459 -24.19 -6.34 19.50
C GLU A 459 -24.70 -7.43 20.44
N ALA A 460 -23.84 -8.38 20.78
CA ALA A 460 -24.13 -9.50 21.65
C ALA A 460 -23.22 -9.46 22.88
N ASP A 461 -23.81 -9.36 24.06
CA ASP A 461 -23.14 -9.35 25.36
C ASP A 461 -22.97 -10.80 25.88
N LEU A 462 -21.74 -11.31 25.85
CA LEU A 462 -21.39 -12.64 26.33
C LEU A 462 -21.30 -12.75 27.85
N THR A 463 -21.41 -11.67 28.60
CA THR A 463 -21.54 -11.73 30.04
C THR A 463 -22.93 -12.26 30.45
N ASN A 464 -23.94 -12.08 29.56
CA ASN A 464 -25.23 -12.73 29.70
C ASN A 464 -25.14 -14.22 29.33
N PRO A 465 -25.28 -15.17 30.25
CA PRO A 465 -25.12 -16.60 29.99
C PRO A 465 -26.14 -17.18 29.00
N ASN A 466 -27.25 -16.48 28.76
CA ASN A 466 -28.28 -16.92 27.83
C ASN A 466 -27.96 -16.58 26.37
N VAL A 467 -27.06 -15.65 26.10
CA VAL A 467 -26.63 -15.32 24.75
C VAL A 467 -25.69 -16.40 24.23
N VAL A 468 -26.01 -17.02 23.11
CA VAL A 468 -25.23 -18.11 22.50
C VAL A 468 -25.10 -17.87 21.01
N PHE A 469 -23.90 -18.13 20.47
CA PHE A 469 -23.67 -18.23 19.04
C PHE A 469 -23.85 -19.68 18.58
N GLU A 470 -24.53 -19.87 17.47
CA GLU A 470 -24.59 -21.14 16.76
C GLU A 470 -24.32 -20.93 15.27
N THR A 471 -23.79 -21.96 14.64
CA THR A 471 -23.65 -21.99 13.20
C THR A 471 -24.59 -23.01 12.60
N VAL A 472 -24.91 -22.84 11.33
CA VAL A 472 -25.88 -23.67 10.62
C VAL A 472 -25.46 -23.86 9.17
N MET A 473 -25.54 -25.10 8.69
CA MET A 473 -25.46 -25.40 7.27
C MET A 473 -26.85 -25.34 6.62
N ALA A 474 -26.89 -24.87 5.37
CA ALA A 474 -28.10 -24.96 4.57
C ALA A 474 -28.55 -26.42 4.45
N ASP A 475 -29.83 -26.69 4.68
CA ASP A 475 -30.41 -28.05 4.69
C ASP A 475 -29.66 -29.05 5.59
N GLU A 476 -28.87 -28.57 6.57
CA GLU A 476 -28.06 -29.36 7.51
C GLU A 476 -26.96 -30.23 6.87
N LEU A 477 -26.61 -30.00 5.61
CA LEU A 477 -25.71 -30.84 4.83
C LEU A 477 -24.55 -30.10 4.21
N CYS A 478 -23.40 -30.74 4.07
CA CYS A 478 -22.21 -30.19 3.43
C CYS A 478 -22.28 -30.21 1.91
N LEU A 479 -22.93 -31.21 1.33
CA LEU A 479 -23.10 -31.39 -0.09
C LEU A 479 -24.55 -31.51 -0.45
N ASN A 480 -24.97 -30.68 -1.35
CA ASN A 480 -26.19 -30.92 -2.10
C ASN A 480 -25.83 -31.31 -3.54
N PRO A 481 -26.01 -32.58 -3.94
CA PRO A 481 -25.63 -33.09 -5.27
C PRO A 481 -26.32 -32.39 -6.43
N ASN A 482 -27.39 -31.66 -6.15
CA ASN A 482 -28.10 -30.84 -7.11
C ASN A 482 -27.74 -29.35 -7.02
N ALA A 483 -26.70 -28.96 -6.29
CA ALA A 483 -26.25 -27.57 -6.17
C ALA A 483 -25.79 -26.96 -7.50
N ASN A 484 -25.53 -27.81 -8.50
CA ASN A 484 -25.35 -27.35 -9.87
C ASN A 484 -26.68 -26.87 -10.40
N ASN A 485 -26.75 -25.59 -10.53
CA ASN A 485 -27.73 -24.83 -11.29
C ASN A 485 -28.90 -24.21 -10.56
N ASN A 486 -28.92 -22.97 -10.77
CA ASN A 486 -30.08 -22.10 -10.98
C ASN A 486 -31.20 -22.70 -11.85
N SER A 487 -31.15 -23.93 -12.25
CA SER A 487 -32.09 -24.48 -13.20
C SER A 487 -32.69 -25.82 -12.72
N ASN A 488 -33.95 -25.74 -12.52
CA ASN A 488 -34.91 -26.65 -13.14
C ASN A 488 -35.43 -27.89 -12.41
N ASN A 489 -35.00 -28.28 -11.22
CA ASN A 489 -35.65 -29.44 -10.63
C ASN A 489 -36.37 -29.19 -9.29
N GLY A 490 -36.68 -27.92 -8.96
CA GLY A 490 -37.58 -27.60 -7.84
C GLY A 490 -37.08 -27.92 -6.45
N LYS A 491 -35.87 -28.45 -6.29
CA LYS A 491 -35.23 -28.66 -5.00
C LYS A 491 -34.31 -27.49 -4.68
N LYS A 492 -34.61 -26.74 -3.65
CA LYS A 492 -33.74 -25.72 -3.13
C LYS A 492 -32.46 -26.37 -2.58
N LEU A 493 -31.34 -25.93 -3.07
CA LEU A 493 -30.04 -26.52 -2.82
C LEU A 493 -29.25 -25.75 -1.78
N ARG A 494 -29.67 -24.52 -1.53
CA ARG A 494 -29.14 -23.56 -0.56
C ARG A 494 -30.32 -22.85 0.06
N GLU A 495 -30.22 -22.52 1.30
CA GLU A 495 -31.22 -21.71 1.99
C GLU A 495 -30.80 -20.26 1.98
N THR A 496 -31.76 -19.33 2.14
CA THR A 496 -31.46 -17.96 2.54
C THR A 496 -31.27 -17.90 4.05
N LEU A 497 -30.69 -16.81 4.56
CA LEU A 497 -30.58 -16.57 5.99
C LEU A 497 -31.96 -16.53 6.65
N SER A 498 -32.93 -15.88 6.00
CA SER A 498 -34.31 -15.83 6.47
C SER A 498 -34.96 -17.22 6.62
N GLU A 499 -34.69 -18.13 5.69
CA GLU A 499 -35.17 -19.51 5.73
C GLU A 499 -34.52 -20.30 6.88
N THR A 500 -33.20 -20.21 7.07
CA THR A 500 -32.52 -20.90 8.17
C THR A 500 -32.98 -20.38 9.53
N CYS A 501 -33.09 -19.05 9.69
CA CYS A 501 -33.60 -18.47 10.94
C CYS A 501 -35.02 -18.91 11.24
N THR A 502 -35.89 -18.89 10.23
CA THR A 502 -37.28 -19.34 10.38
C THR A 502 -37.38 -20.81 10.72
N ARG A 503 -36.62 -21.67 10.03
CA ARG A 503 -36.57 -23.11 10.30
C ARG A 503 -36.09 -23.38 11.73
N ARG A 504 -35.01 -22.77 12.17
CA ARG A 504 -34.48 -22.95 13.52
C ARG A 504 -35.42 -22.44 14.60
N ARG A 505 -36.17 -21.36 14.33
CA ARG A 505 -37.23 -20.90 15.26
C ARG A 505 -38.39 -21.89 15.32
N ALA A 506 -38.80 -22.47 14.20
CA ALA A 506 -39.83 -23.52 14.18
C ALA A 506 -39.43 -24.78 14.94
N GLU A 507 -38.11 -25.06 15.03
CA GLU A 507 -37.55 -26.11 15.90
C GLU A 507 -37.51 -25.72 17.39
N GLY A 508 -38.06 -24.56 17.77
CA GLY A 508 -38.10 -24.08 19.15
C GLY A 508 -36.84 -23.33 19.59
N ARG A 509 -35.94 -23.01 18.69
CA ARG A 509 -34.74 -22.20 19.00
C ARG A 509 -35.07 -20.72 18.95
N ASN A 510 -34.76 -19.97 19.98
CA ASN A 510 -35.03 -18.54 20.06
C ASN A 510 -33.94 -17.73 19.34
N ILE A 511 -33.90 -17.80 18.00
CA ILE A 511 -32.99 -17.01 17.17
C ILE A 511 -33.45 -15.56 17.18
N VAL A 512 -32.55 -14.63 17.51
CA VAL A 512 -32.83 -13.19 17.56
C VAL A 512 -32.09 -12.38 16.48
N ALA A 513 -30.97 -12.93 15.98
CA ALA A 513 -30.24 -12.33 14.85
C ALA A 513 -29.43 -13.39 14.10
N GLY A 514 -29.01 -13.07 12.87
CA GLY A 514 -28.13 -13.90 12.09
C GLY A 514 -27.42 -13.16 10.96
N ILE A 515 -26.32 -13.74 10.49
CA ILE A 515 -25.55 -13.29 9.32
C ILE A 515 -25.14 -14.47 8.44
N ASN A 516 -24.84 -14.20 7.16
CA ASN A 516 -24.09 -15.14 6.32
C ASN A 516 -22.64 -15.23 6.79
N THR A 517 -21.98 -16.38 6.58
CA THR A 517 -20.62 -16.58 7.06
C THR A 517 -19.64 -16.99 5.95
N GLY A 518 -19.13 -18.20 6.00
CA GLY A 518 -18.00 -18.67 5.19
C GLY A 518 -18.27 -18.69 3.70
N PHE A 519 -17.20 -18.67 2.96
CA PHE A 519 -17.23 -18.84 1.51
C PHE A 519 -17.64 -20.26 1.13
N PHE A 520 -18.27 -20.40 -0.02
CA PHE A 520 -18.65 -21.68 -0.59
C PHE A 520 -18.37 -21.72 -2.09
N ASN A 521 -18.32 -22.89 -2.66
CA ASN A 521 -18.22 -23.04 -4.10
C ASN A 521 -19.60 -22.88 -4.74
N SER A 522 -19.72 -21.94 -5.66
CA SER A 522 -21.00 -21.68 -6.33
C SER A 522 -21.51 -22.84 -7.21
N HIS A 523 -20.60 -23.75 -7.66
CA HIS A 523 -20.97 -24.86 -8.54
C HIS A 523 -21.53 -26.06 -7.78
N ASP A 524 -20.91 -26.46 -6.68
CA ASP A 524 -21.22 -27.68 -5.95
C ASP A 524 -21.74 -27.45 -4.52
N GLY A 525 -21.76 -26.18 -4.09
CA GLY A 525 -22.24 -25.77 -2.77
C GLY A 525 -21.29 -26.10 -1.64
N PHE A 526 -20.10 -26.70 -1.89
CA PHE A 526 -19.18 -27.02 -0.81
C PHE A 526 -18.74 -25.78 -0.03
N PRO A 527 -18.80 -25.84 1.31
CA PRO A 527 -18.21 -24.82 2.12
C PRO A 527 -16.67 -24.76 1.93
N ARG A 528 -16.11 -23.60 2.17
CA ARG A 528 -14.66 -23.40 2.13
C ARG A 528 -14.15 -23.12 3.54
N GLY A 529 -13.32 -24.02 4.06
CA GLY A 529 -12.78 -23.93 5.40
C GLY A 529 -13.50 -24.84 6.40
N PHE A 530 -13.31 -24.59 7.69
CA PHE A 530 -13.91 -25.41 8.74
C PHE A 530 -15.30 -24.90 9.12
N HIS A 531 -16.18 -25.86 9.36
CA HIS A 531 -17.50 -25.63 9.94
C HIS A 531 -17.74 -26.64 11.06
N ILE A 532 -17.89 -26.15 12.27
CA ILE A 532 -18.12 -26.95 13.47
C ILE A 532 -19.43 -26.46 14.11
N GLU A 533 -20.36 -27.38 14.36
CA GLU A 533 -21.69 -27.07 14.92
C GLU A 533 -21.88 -27.89 16.18
N TYR A 534 -22.02 -27.25 17.34
CA TYR A 534 -22.14 -27.90 18.65
C TYR A 534 -21.06 -28.95 18.92
N GLY A 535 -19.82 -28.63 18.54
CA GLY A 535 -18.71 -29.55 18.64
C GLY A 535 -18.63 -30.62 17.54
N GLU A 536 -19.68 -30.81 16.76
CA GLU A 536 -19.69 -31.73 15.61
C GLU A 536 -18.82 -31.18 14.49
N PRO A 537 -17.82 -31.94 13.98
CA PRO A 537 -17.05 -31.55 12.81
C PRO A 537 -17.88 -31.76 11.54
N VAL A 538 -18.66 -30.72 11.15
CA VAL A 538 -19.58 -30.82 10.03
C VAL A 538 -18.84 -30.80 8.69
N PHE A 539 -17.86 -29.92 8.58
CA PHE A 539 -16.98 -29.86 7.41
C PHE A 539 -15.56 -29.41 7.82
N ILE A 540 -14.58 -30.17 7.40
CA ILE A 540 -13.16 -29.85 7.55
C ILE A 540 -12.47 -30.10 6.23
N ASN A 541 -12.00 -29.05 5.56
CA ASN A 541 -11.40 -29.17 4.24
C ASN A 541 -10.05 -29.85 4.27
N ASN A 542 -9.78 -30.64 3.22
CA ASN A 542 -8.47 -31.20 2.96
C ASN A 542 -7.50 -30.08 2.55
N PRO A 543 -6.36 -29.92 3.22
CA PRO A 543 -5.43 -28.83 2.97
C PRO A 543 -4.78 -28.85 1.59
N THR A 544 -4.60 -30.00 0.95
CA THR A 544 -3.96 -30.12 -0.37
C THR A 544 -4.86 -29.81 -1.53
N VAL A 545 -6.12 -30.14 -1.42
CA VAL A 545 -7.07 -30.01 -2.52
C VAL A 545 -7.46 -28.57 -2.77
N ARG A 546 -7.39 -27.75 -1.75
CA ARG A 546 -7.81 -26.36 -1.80
C ARG A 546 -6.68 -25.45 -1.30
N GLN A 547 -5.52 -25.49 -1.96
CA GLN A 547 -4.31 -24.73 -1.60
C GLN A 547 -4.56 -23.22 -1.38
N SER A 548 -5.54 -22.64 -2.06
CA SER A 548 -5.94 -21.25 -1.84
C SER A 548 -6.63 -21.01 -0.47
N LEU A 549 -6.91 -22.07 0.28
CA LEU A 549 -7.64 -22.06 1.55
C LEU A 549 -6.89 -22.80 2.66
N SER A 550 -5.57 -22.65 2.69
CA SER A 550 -4.67 -23.31 3.64
C SER A 550 -5.20 -23.34 5.08
N ASN A 551 -4.74 -24.32 5.87
CA ASN A 551 -5.05 -24.48 7.29
C ASN A 551 -4.70 -23.26 8.17
N HIS A 552 -4.08 -22.24 7.61
CA HIS A 552 -3.62 -21.04 8.31
C HIS A 552 -4.58 -19.84 8.20
N ARG A 553 -5.82 -20.06 7.76
CA ARG A 553 -6.79 -18.97 7.69
C ARG A 553 -7.52 -18.76 9.00
N PRO A 554 -7.79 -17.49 9.38
CA PRO A 554 -8.52 -17.18 10.58
C PRO A 554 -9.99 -17.62 10.47
N GLY A 555 -10.65 -17.72 11.61
CA GLY A 555 -12.08 -17.95 11.70
C GLY A 555 -12.62 -17.40 13.01
N PHE A 556 -13.93 -17.33 13.15
CA PHE A 556 -14.56 -17.06 14.43
C PHE A 556 -14.88 -18.37 15.13
N THR A 557 -14.39 -18.51 16.35
CA THR A 557 -14.63 -19.65 17.23
C THR A 557 -15.28 -19.18 18.52
N PHE A 558 -16.35 -19.86 18.90
CA PHE A 558 -16.99 -19.72 20.21
C PHE A 558 -16.81 -21.04 20.98
N PHE A 559 -16.15 -20.94 22.12
CA PHE A 559 -15.83 -22.10 22.96
C PHE A 559 -16.91 -22.36 24.02
N GLU A 560 -16.89 -23.56 24.60
CA GLU A 560 -17.80 -23.97 25.67
C GLU A 560 -17.68 -23.08 26.92
N ASP A 561 -16.46 -22.64 27.25
CA ASP A 561 -16.19 -21.68 28.32
C ASP A 561 -16.62 -20.24 28.01
N ARG A 562 -17.32 -20.04 26.88
CA ARG A 562 -17.86 -18.76 26.40
C ARG A 562 -16.80 -17.75 25.94
N THR A 563 -15.55 -18.14 25.86
CA THR A 563 -14.51 -17.32 25.23
C THR A 563 -14.62 -17.37 23.70
N VAL A 564 -14.07 -16.35 23.02
CA VAL A 564 -14.02 -16.29 21.56
C VAL A 564 -12.59 -16.20 21.06
N SER A 565 -12.37 -16.70 19.85
CA SER A 565 -11.08 -16.54 19.14
C SER A 565 -11.30 -16.20 17.67
N PHE A 566 -10.30 -15.49 17.11
CA PHE A 566 -10.20 -15.12 15.71
C PHE A 566 -8.95 -15.72 15.04
N ASP A 567 -8.34 -16.72 15.68
CA ASP A 567 -7.05 -17.27 15.26
C ASP A 567 -7.16 -18.29 14.13
N ASN A 568 -6.02 -18.66 13.60
CA ASN A 568 -5.87 -19.71 12.62
C ASN A 568 -6.18 -21.06 13.25
N ARG A 569 -6.55 -22.03 12.43
CA ARG A 569 -6.98 -23.37 12.82
C ARG A 569 -6.12 -24.45 12.21
N SER A 570 -6.04 -25.58 12.89
CA SER A 570 -5.50 -26.84 12.37
C SER A 570 -6.35 -28.02 12.81
N PHE A 571 -6.25 -29.13 12.09
CA PHE A 571 -7.02 -30.37 12.35
C PHE A 571 -6.10 -31.57 12.28
N THR A 572 -6.34 -32.49 13.21
CA THR A 572 -5.79 -33.85 13.21
C THR A 572 -6.84 -34.85 13.66
N GLY A 573 -7.08 -35.89 12.87
CA GLY A 573 -8.00 -36.96 13.21
C GLY A 573 -7.31 -38.32 13.14
N TYR A 574 -7.65 -39.23 14.03
CA TYR A 574 -7.06 -40.56 14.06
C TYR A 574 -8.13 -41.65 14.27
N LEU A 575 -7.99 -42.74 13.52
CA LEU A 575 -8.59 -44.04 13.83
C LEU A 575 -7.53 -44.89 14.52
N LYS A 576 -7.79 -45.33 15.72
CA LYS A 576 -6.92 -46.23 16.48
C LYS A 576 -7.41 -47.68 16.36
N VAL A 577 -6.53 -48.50 15.80
CA VAL A 577 -6.74 -49.95 15.67
C VAL A 577 -5.66 -50.66 16.50
N ASN A 578 -6.06 -51.34 17.53
CA ASN A 578 -5.14 -51.86 18.56
C ASN A 578 -4.26 -50.71 19.11
N ASP A 579 -2.95 -50.78 18.94
CA ASP A 579 -2.00 -49.74 19.39
C ASP A 579 -1.51 -48.83 18.27
N THR A 580 -2.09 -48.93 17.06
CA THR A 580 -1.68 -48.16 15.88
C THR A 580 -2.68 -47.06 15.57
N ASP A 581 -2.20 -45.81 15.40
CA ASP A 581 -2.98 -44.68 15.02
C ASP A 581 -2.89 -44.45 13.50
N TYR A 582 -4.04 -44.42 12.84
CA TYR A 582 -4.17 -44.12 11.40
C TYR A 582 -4.78 -42.74 11.24
N GLU A 583 -3.96 -41.79 10.77
CA GLU A 583 -4.35 -40.39 10.62
C GLU A 583 -5.28 -40.18 9.44
N TYR A 584 -6.30 -39.27 9.60
CA TYR A 584 -7.12 -38.73 8.53
C TYR A 584 -7.15 -37.22 8.59
N TYR A 585 -7.33 -36.56 7.45
CA TYR A 585 -6.97 -35.14 7.25
C TYR A 585 -8.15 -34.26 6.97
N SER A 586 -9.34 -34.78 6.75
CA SER A 586 -10.54 -34.01 6.41
C SER A 586 -11.80 -34.74 6.87
N VAL A 587 -12.88 -33.95 7.01
CA VAL A 587 -14.22 -34.44 7.31
C VAL A 587 -15.19 -33.91 6.29
N ASN A 588 -15.95 -34.79 5.64
CA ASN A 588 -16.98 -34.49 4.65
C ASN A 588 -16.47 -33.68 3.45
N ASP A 589 -15.18 -33.70 3.16
CA ASP A 589 -14.60 -33.12 1.93
C ASP A 589 -14.64 -34.11 0.76
N THR A 590 -14.60 -33.60 -0.46
CA THR A 590 -14.88 -34.43 -1.64
C THR A 590 -13.70 -35.11 -2.24
N ILE A 591 -12.52 -35.14 -1.67
CA ILE A 591 -11.44 -35.65 -2.48
C ILE A 591 -10.43 -36.47 -1.78
N VAL A 592 -10.35 -37.63 -2.26
CA VAL A 592 -9.13 -38.40 -2.37
C VAL A 592 -8.62 -38.22 -3.80
N ARG A 593 -7.55 -37.49 -4.02
CA ARG A 593 -6.85 -37.53 -5.31
C ARG A 593 -6.03 -38.80 -5.39
N LEU A 594 -6.24 -39.52 -6.47
CA LEU A 594 -5.67 -40.86 -6.72
C LEU A 594 -4.14 -40.87 -6.94
N ASN A 595 -3.50 -39.74 -7.14
CA ASN A 595 -2.05 -39.66 -7.30
C ASN A 595 -1.46 -38.91 -6.09
N ASN A 596 -1.54 -39.54 -4.95
CA ASN A 596 -1.12 -38.94 -3.69
C ASN A 596 0.40 -38.94 -3.56
N THR A 597 1.05 -37.91 -4.07
CA THR A 597 2.47 -37.61 -3.75
C THR A 597 2.63 -36.86 -2.45
N ASP A 598 1.53 -36.43 -1.80
CA ASP A 598 1.56 -35.46 -0.70
C ASP A 598 1.08 -36.01 0.66
N GLY A 599 0.84 -37.33 0.81
CA GLY A 599 0.54 -37.98 2.11
C GLY A 599 -0.90 -37.85 2.64
N TYR A 600 -1.83 -37.19 1.90
CA TYR A 600 -3.23 -37.00 2.35
C TYR A 600 -4.16 -38.09 1.78
N ASP A 601 -4.06 -39.26 2.36
CA ASP A 601 -4.60 -40.51 1.87
C ASP A 601 -5.86 -40.98 2.59
N ALA A 602 -6.44 -40.14 3.46
CA ALA A 602 -7.62 -40.51 4.24
C ALA A 602 -8.58 -39.35 4.50
N ASN A 603 -9.88 -39.58 4.31
CA ASN A 603 -10.99 -38.67 4.58
C ASN A 603 -12.12 -39.39 5.34
N LEU A 604 -12.73 -38.69 6.29
CA LEU A 604 -13.86 -39.20 7.07
C LEU A 604 -15.17 -38.63 6.54
N TYR A 605 -16.17 -39.46 6.37
CA TYR A 605 -17.55 -39.06 6.07
C TYR A 605 -18.46 -39.34 7.24
N THR A 606 -19.40 -38.42 7.51
CA THR A 606 -20.45 -38.53 8.53
C THR A 606 -21.84 -38.39 7.90
N SER A 607 -22.89 -38.52 8.67
CA SER A 607 -24.28 -38.29 8.22
C SER A 607 -24.51 -36.88 7.70
N ARG A 608 -23.61 -35.93 7.97
CA ARG A 608 -23.68 -34.54 7.50
C ARG A 608 -23.21 -34.36 6.06
N PHE A 609 -22.62 -35.39 5.43
CA PHE A 609 -22.13 -35.33 4.06
C PHE A 609 -23.31 -35.16 3.08
N ARG A 610 -24.37 -36.01 3.21
CA ARG A 610 -25.57 -35.93 2.36
C ARG A 610 -26.67 -36.88 2.84
N LYS A 611 -27.92 -36.67 2.41
CA LYS A 611 -29.09 -37.46 2.80
C LYS A 611 -29.22 -38.82 2.11
N GLU A 612 -28.74 -38.95 0.86
CA GLU A 612 -28.98 -40.12 0.04
C GLU A 612 -27.66 -40.72 -0.46
N PRO A 613 -27.55 -42.03 -0.52
CA PRO A 613 -26.39 -42.71 -1.05
C PRO A 613 -26.22 -42.37 -2.53
N HIS A 614 -24.98 -42.08 -2.89
CA HIS A 614 -24.58 -41.91 -4.28
C HIS A 614 -23.21 -42.55 -4.48
N PRO A 615 -23.15 -43.77 -5.03
CA PRO A 615 -21.94 -44.59 -5.09
C PRO A 615 -20.73 -43.82 -5.62
N GLY A 616 -20.91 -43.04 -6.64
CA GLY A 616 -19.83 -42.26 -7.29
C GLY A 616 -19.18 -41.19 -6.43
N ILE A 617 -19.70 -40.85 -5.24
CA ILE A 617 -19.10 -39.86 -4.35
C ILE A 617 -18.13 -40.53 -3.39
N TYR A 618 -18.50 -41.69 -2.82
CA TYR A 618 -17.63 -42.42 -1.94
C TYR A 618 -16.57 -43.24 -2.66
N ASN A 619 -16.88 -43.67 -3.88
CA ASN A 619 -15.99 -44.42 -4.72
C ASN A 619 -15.91 -43.75 -6.10
N PRO A 620 -15.11 -42.66 -6.27
CA PRO A 620 -14.89 -42.06 -7.60
C PRO A 620 -14.35 -43.15 -8.55
N VAL A 621 -14.82 -43.14 -9.76
CA VAL A 621 -14.39 -44.06 -10.82
C VAL A 621 -12.86 -44.07 -10.93
N GLY A 622 -12.25 -45.25 -10.69
CA GLY A 622 -10.80 -45.41 -10.70
C GLY A 622 -10.11 -45.13 -9.35
N SER A 623 -10.82 -44.98 -8.25
CA SER A 623 -10.19 -44.87 -6.93
C SER A 623 -9.85 -46.25 -6.36
N ASP A 624 -8.57 -46.46 -6.01
CA ASP A 624 -8.09 -47.61 -5.27
C ASP A 624 -8.27 -47.34 -3.77
N ALA A 625 -9.51 -47.32 -3.29
CA ALA A 625 -9.84 -46.96 -1.91
C ALA A 625 -10.40 -48.17 -1.11
N LEU A 626 -10.01 -48.25 0.15
CA LEU A 626 -10.66 -49.04 1.19
C LEU A 626 -11.63 -48.12 1.97
N PHE A 627 -12.83 -48.63 2.22
CA PHE A 627 -13.82 -47.93 3.06
C PHE A 627 -14.06 -48.73 4.33
N VAL A 628 -13.77 -48.11 5.46
CA VAL A 628 -14.07 -48.68 6.80
C VAL A 628 -15.29 -47.96 7.32
N VAL A 629 -16.38 -48.71 7.49
CA VAL A 629 -17.61 -48.17 8.08
C VAL A 629 -17.64 -48.51 9.55
N GLY A 630 -17.95 -47.54 10.39
CA GLY A 630 -17.99 -47.74 11.82
C GLY A 630 -19.13 -46.99 12.50
N ARG A 631 -19.41 -47.39 13.72
CA ARG A 631 -20.38 -46.74 14.59
C ARG A 631 -19.77 -46.44 15.92
N CYS A 632 -19.82 -45.18 16.37
CA CYS A 632 -19.43 -44.77 17.71
C CYS A 632 -20.53 -45.09 18.73
N SER A 633 -20.13 -45.23 19.97
CA SER A 633 -21.07 -45.36 21.09
C SER A 633 -21.91 -44.09 21.36
N GLN A 634 -21.40 -42.95 20.95
CA GLN A 634 -22.03 -41.62 20.97
C GLN A 634 -21.58 -40.77 19.80
N GLN A 635 -22.25 -39.67 19.54
CA GLN A 635 -21.87 -38.74 18.48
C GLN A 635 -20.48 -38.15 18.76
N MET A 636 -19.60 -38.17 17.75
CA MET A 636 -18.25 -37.64 17.84
C MET A 636 -18.28 -36.11 17.84
N THR A 637 -17.53 -35.52 18.78
CA THR A 637 -17.27 -34.09 18.88
C THR A 637 -15.77 -33.80 18.85
N VAL A 638 -15.39 -32.61 18.43
CA VAL A 638 -13.97 -32.20 18.39
C VAL A 638 -13.43 -31.94 19.78
N ASN A 639 -12.17 -32.31 20.01
CA ASN A 639 -11.45 -32.08 21.26
C ASN A 639 -12.03 -32.77 22.49
N ASP A 640 -12.83 -33.84 22.32
CA ASP A 640 -13.50 -34.58 23.38
C ASP A 640 -12.86 -35.97 23.60
N GLY A 641 -11.60 -36.11 23.22
CA GLY A 641 -10.80 -37.32 23.37
C GLY A 641 -11.13 -38.42 22.36
N TRP A 642 -11.10 -39.67 22.82
CA TRP A 642 -11.31 -40.84 22.00
C TRP A 642 -12.73 -41.39 22.18
N PHE A 643 -13.40 -41.63 21.05
CA PHE A 643 -14.71 -42.29 21.01
C PHE A 643 -14.56 -43.76 20.71
N ASP A 644 -15.10 -44.60 21.55
CA ASP A 644 -15.20 -46.03 21.30
C ASP A 644 -16.16 -46.29 20.14
N ALA A 645 -15.76 -47.15 19.22
CA ALA A 645 -16.51 -47.46 18.02
C ALA A 645 -16.36 -48.97 17.65
N THR A 646 -17.29 -49.42 16.83
CA THR A 646 -17.27 -50.78 16.29
C THR A 646 -17.27 -50.72 14.78
N VAL A 647 -16.44 -51.49 14.11
CA VAL A 647 -16.42 -51.65 12.65
C VAL A 647 -17.66 -52.38 12.21
N THR A 648 -18.53 -51.74 11.42
CA THR A 648 -19.81 -52.34 10.98
C THR A 648 -19.75 -52.89 9.56
N ALA A 649 -18.87 -52.37 8.70
CA ALA A 649 -18.59 -52.91 7.37
C ALA A 649 -17.18 -52.52 6.92
N ILE A 650 -16.62 -53.32 6.05
CA ILE A 650 -15.38 -53.02 5.28
C ILE A 650 -15.69 -53.26 3.82
N VAL A 651 -15.51 -52.25 3.00
CA VAL A 651 -15.78 -52.31 1.57
C VAL A 651 -14.46 -52.05 0.85
N ASP A 652 -13.97 -53.08 0.17
CA ASP A 652 -12.68 -53.01 -0.53
C ASP A 652 -12.85 -52.67 -2.01
N GLY A 653 -12.57 -51.41 -2.36
CA GLY A 653 -12.57 -50.87 -3.72
C GLY A 653 -11.18 -50.78 -4.35
N ARG A 654 -10.17 -51.32 -3.74
CA ARG A 654 -8.82 -51.35 -4.28
C ARG A 654 -8.75 -52.18 -5.55
N ASN A 655 -7.79 -51.89 -6.40
CA ASN A 655 -7.64 -52.48 -7.74
C ASN A 655 -8.77 -52.11 -8.72
N GLY A 656 -9.36 -50.92 -8.56
CA GLY A 656 -10.36 -50.38 -9.48
C GLY A 656 -11.74 -51.05 -9.43
N ALA A 657 -12.03 -51.83 -8.39
CA ALA A 657 -13.32 -52.44 -8.21
C ALA A 657 -14.43 -51.39 -8.02
N SER A 658 -15.54 -51.52 -8.74
CA SER A 658 -16.74 -50.76 -8.44
C SER A 658 -17.41 -51.34 -7.20
N VAL A 659 -17.53 -50.56 -6.17
CA VAL A 659 -18.10 -51.01 -4.88
C VAL A 659 -19.21 -50.05 -4.43
N GLU A 660 -20.20 -50.60 -3.77
CA GLU A 660 -21.24 -49.84 -3.10
C GLU A 660 -20.88 -49.63 -1.64
N VAL A 661 -20.77 -48.36 -1.22
CA VAL A 661 -20.48 -48.01 0.17
C VAL A 661 -21.79 -47.74 0.91
N PRO A 662 -22.05 -48.36 2.08
CA PRO A 662 -23.24 -48.07 2.85
C PRO A 662 -23.35 -46.60 3.20
N PHE A 663 -24.54 -46.04 3.03
CA PHE A 663 -24.85 -44.67 3.46
C PHE A 663 -24.98 -44.59 4.98
N VAL A 664 -24.33 -43.59 5.58
CA VAL A 664 -24.44 -43.34 7.01
C VAL A 664 -25.47 -42.28 7.30
N SER A 665 -26.55 -42.63 7.94
CA SER A 665 -27.68 -41.74 8.30
C SER A 665 -27.67 -41.34 9.78
N GLU A 666 -27.10 -42.16 10.64
CA GLU A 666 -27.08 -41.91 12.07
C GLU A 666 -25.91 -40.98 12.41
N LYS A 667 -26.08 -40.09 13.36
CA LYS A 667 -25.04 -39.15 13.83
C LYS A 667 -23.82 -39.84 14.46
N THR A 668 -23.97 -41.09 14.85
CA THR A 668 -22.91 -41.94 15.40
C THR A 668 -22.11 -42.70 14.36
N ASP A 669 -22.65 -42.81 13.14
CA ASP A 669 -22.02 -43.56 12.05
C ASP A 669 -21.00 -42.72 11.28
N TRP A 670 -19.98 -43.40 10.78
CA TRP A 670 -18.93 -42.80 9.98
C TRP A 670 -18.41 -43.77 8.91
N VAL A 671 -17.84 -43.20 7.86
CA VAL A 671 -17.10 -43.94 6.82
C VAL A 671 -15.73 -43.30 6.69
N LEU A 672 -14.67 -44.07 6.94
CA LEU A 672 -13.30 -43.68 6.65
C LEU A 672 -12.89 -44.21 5.27
N GLN A 673 -12.66 -43.32 4.33
CA GLN A 673 -12.08 -43.64 3.02
C GLN A 673 -10.57 -43.52 3.10
N VAL A 674 -9.83 -44.52 2.68
CA VAL A 674 -8.35 -44.59 2.72
C VAL A 674 -7.81 -45.12 1.41
N THR A 675 -6.63 -44.63 1.01
CA THR A 675 -5.91 -45.10 -0.18
C THR A 675 -4.47 -45.48 0.14
N GLY A 676 -3.78 -46.06 -0.83
CA GLY A 676 -2.35 -46.38 -0.76
C GLY A 676 -1.97 -47.39 0.33
N GLU A 677 -0.79 -47.21 0.90
CA GLU A 677 -0.23 -48.14 1.91
C GLU A 677 -1.10 -48.19 3.18
N LYS A 678 -1.72 -47.08 3.55
CA LYS A 678 -2.64 -47.03 4.70
C LYS A 678 -3.87 -47.92 4.48
N ALA A 679 -4.41 -47.95 3.27
CA ALA A 679 -5.51 -48.85 2.92
C ALA A 679 -5.11 -50.31 3.00
N ALA A 680 -3.92 -50.69 2.56
CA ALA A 680 -3.39 -52.03 2.66
C ALA A 680 -3.19 -52.45 4.12
N ALA A 681 -2.64 -51.57 4.95
CA ALA A 681 -2.42 -51.82 6.37
C ALA A 681 -3.73 -52.00 7.13
N LEU A 682 -4.73 -51.14 6.91
CA LEU A 682 -6.06 -51.26 7.54
C LEU A 682 -6.82 -52.50 7.09
N ALA A 683 -6.75 -52.85 5.81
CA ALA A 683 -7.39 -54.10 5.33
C ALA A 683 -6.81 -55.37 5.95
N ALA A 684 -5.52 -55.35 6.28
CA ALA A 684 -4.86 -56.45 6.97
C ALA A 684 -5.17 -56.48 8.50
N ALA A 685 -5.41 -55.34 9.11
CA ALA A 685 -5.55 -55.17 10.54
C ALA A 685 -6.98 -55.25 11.05
N LEU A 686 -8.02 -55.02 10.21
CA LEU A 686 -9.41 -54.91 10.61
C LEU A 686 -10.32 -56.01 10.10
N LYS A 687 -11.30 -56.33 10.90
CA LYS A 687 -12.47 -57.19 10.55
C LYS A 687 -13.76 -56.52 11.02
N VAL A 688 -14.87 -56.86 10.37
CA VAL A 688 -16.20 -56.49 10.85
C VAL A 688 -16.43 -57.04 12.26
N GLY A 689 -16.89 -56.17 13.13
CA GLY A 689 -17.10 -56.47 14.57
C GLY A 689 -15.93 -56.05 15.46
N ASP A 690 -14.79 -55.63 14.89
CA ASP A 690 -13.66 -55.16 15.71
C ASP A 690 -13.99 -53.86 16.46
N ALA A 691 -13.52 -53.78 17.71
CA ALA A 691 -13.53 -52.59 18.51
C ALA A 691 -12.37 -51.66 18.10
N VAL A 692 -12.67 -50.42 17.83
CA VAL A 692 -11.72 -49.36 17.45
C VAL A 692 -12.01 -48.08 18.22
N ARG A 693 -11.10 -47.13 18.18
CA ARG A 693 -11.36 -45.77 18.70
C ARG A 693 -11.09 -44.73 17.64
N ILE A 694 -11.86 -43.66 17.63
CA ILE A 694 -11.73 -42.57 16.70
C ILE A 694 -11.74 -41.25 17.46
N ASN A 695 -11.01 -40.24 16.97
CA ASN A 695 -11.02 -38.89 17.51
C ASN A 695 -10.96 -37.85 16.40
N ALA A 696 -11.30 -36.60 16.74
CA ALA A 696 -11.18 -35.43 15.91
C ALA A 696 -10.66 -34.26 16.77
N ASN A 697 -9.49 -33.75 16.45
CA ASN A 697 -8.87 -32.67 17.22
C ASN A 697 -8.71 -31.41 16.36
N VAL A 698 -9.16 -30.26 16.88
CA VAL A 698 -9.04 -28.95 16.26
C VAL A 698 -8.31 -28.01 17.20
N SER A 699 -7.22 -27.43 16.73
CA SER A 699 -6.51 -26.37 17.43
C SER A 699 -6.85 -25.02 16.80
N ILE A 700 -7.16 -24.04 17.65
CA ILE A 700 -7.37 -22.63 17.27
C ILE A 700 -6.21 -21.83 17.85
N GLY A 701 -5.29 -21.39 16.97
CA GLY A 701 -3.99 -20.91 17.42
C GLY A 701 -3.24 -22.02 18.16
N SER A 702 -2.88 -21.77 19.41
CA SER A 702 -2.25 -22.75 20.32
C SER A 702 -3.24 -23.43 21.28
N VAL A 703 -4.54 -23.21 21.11
CA VAL A 703 -5.57 -23.63 22.05
C VAL A 703 -6.37 -24.80 21.49
N SER A 704 -6.54 -25.85 22.29
CA SER A 704 -7.39 -27.04 22.03
C SER A 704 -8.41 -27.16 23.15
N LYS A 705 -9.46 -26.33 23.11
CA LYS A 705 -10.60 -26.35 24.02
C LYS A 705 -11.82 -26.96 23.33
N GLN A 706 -12.84 -27.29 24.10
CA GLN A 706 -14.15 -27.65 23.57
C GLN A 706 -14.76 -26.50 22.76
N ILE A 707 -15.11 -26.78 21.51
CA ILE A 707 -15.63 -25.81 20.55
C ILE A 707 -17.14 -26.00 20.43
N ILE A 708 -17.90 -24.95 20.72
CA ILE A 708 -19.33 -24.94 20.41
C ILE A 708 -19.54 -24.70 18.92
N MET A 709 -18.89 -23.68 18.37
CA MET A 709 -18.99 -23.43 16.93
C MET A 709 -17.71 -22.80 16.37
N HIS A 710 -17.47 -23.08 15.08
CA HIS A 710 -16.44 -22.43 14.30
C HIS A 710 -16.91 -22.18 12.87
N ASN A 711 -16.62 -20.97 12.37
CA ASN A 711 -16.77 -20.59 10.96
C ASN A 711 -15.47 -19.96 10.44
N SER A 712 -14.98 -20.48 9.34
CA SER A 712 -13.78 -19.96 8.69
C SER A 712 -14.04 -18.67 7.92
N SER A 713 -13.02 -17.82 7.90
CA SER A 713 -12.95 -16.54 7.18
C SER A 713 -11.80 -16.53 6.20
N MET A 714 -11.71 -15.44 5.39
CA MET A 714 -10.55 -15.21 4.53
C MET A 714 -9.46 -14.39 5.20
N TYR A 715 -9.82 -13.32 5.89
CA TYR A 715 -8.86 -12.34 6.40
C TYR A 715 -9.27 -11.80 7.77
N ARG A 716 -8.29 -11.75 8.65
CA ARG A 716 -8.35 -11.00 9.90
C ARG A 716 -7.69 -9.65 9.64
N PHE A 717 -8.48 -8.60 9.50
CA PHE A 717 -8.00 -7.25 9.15
C PHE A 717 -7.83 -6.33 10.37
N LEU A 718 -8.40 -6.71 11.51
CA LEU A 718 -8.16 -6.08 12.82
C LEU A 718 -7.63 -7.14 13.77
N ASN A 719 -6.42 -6.96 14.28
CA ASN A 719 -5.72 -7.92 15.13
C ASN A 719 -5.07 -7.24 16.33
N GLY A 720 -5.59 -7.52 17.53
CA GLY A 720 -5.04 -6.92 18.75
C GLY A 720 -5.14 -5.39 18.77
N GLY A 721 -6.22 -4.82 18.23
CA GLY A 721 -6.42 -3.35 18.09
C GLY A 721 -5.70 -2.72 16.92
N ASN A 722 -4.84 -3.46 16.20
CA ASN A 722 -4.01 -2.95 15.12
C ASN A 722 -4.51 -3.39 13.75
N TRP A 723 -4.19 -2.59 12.74
CA TRP A 723 -4.38 -2.95 11.35
C TRP A 723 -3.52 -4.16 10.98
N ASN A 724 -4.17 -5.15 10.39
CA ASN A 724 -3.49 -6.27 9.76
C ASN A 724 -3.69 -6.17 8.25
N ALA A 725 -2.63 -5.78 7.54
CA ALA A 725 -2.68 -5.37 6.15
C ALA A 725 -3.31 -6.41 5.23
N VAL A 726 -4.36 -6.01 4.54
CA VAL A 726 -5.01 -6.78 3.47
C VAL A 726 -4.92 -5.95 2.19
N ASN A 727 -4.18 -6.45 1.23
CA ASN A 727 -3.96 -5.76 -0.03
C ASN A 727 -5.15 -5.97 -0.99
N ASP A 728 -6.30 -5.41 -0.64
CA ASP A 728 -7.52 -5.41 -1.47
C ASP A 728 -8.29 -4.09 -1.27
N ALA A 729 -8.27 -3.28 -2.29
CA ALA A 729 -8.90 -1.96 -2.32
C ALA A 729 -10.37 -1.95 -2.76
N THR A 730 -10.90 -3.10 -3.12
CA THR A 730 -12.22 -3.16 -3.72
C THR A 730 -13.30 -2.70 -2.73
N LEU A 731 -14.07 -1.70 -3.10
CA LEU A 731 -15.28 -1.32 -2.38
C LEU A 731 -16.36 -2.37 -2.60
N MET A 732 -16.85 -2.97 -1.54
CA MET A 732 -17.88 -4.02 -1.66
C MET A 732 -18.74 -4.12 -0.40
N PRO A 733 -19.94 -4.67 -0.52
CA PRO A 733 -20.70 -5.11 0.64
C PRO A 733 -19.90 -6.12 1.44
N ALA A 734 -19.96 -6.02 2.76
CA ALA A 734 -19.16 -6.90 3.63
C ALA A 734 -19.97 -7.40 4.81
N THR A 735 -19.76 -8.65 5.16
CA THR A 735 -20.19 -9.25 6.41
C THR A 735 -18.98 -9.50 7.29
N CYS A 736 -18.99 -8.97 8.49
CA CYS A 736 -17.88 -9.03 9.44
C CYS A 736 -18.38 -9.49 10.81
N ILE A 737 -17.42 -9.97 11.61
CA ILE A 737 -17.61 -10.21 13.05
C ILE A 737 -16.37 -9.75 13.78
N GLY A 738 -16.55 -9.18 14.96
CA GLY A 738 -15.45 -8.76 15.81
C GLY A 738 -15.83 -8.79 17.28
N ALA A 739 -14.81 -8.70 18.13
CA ALA A 739 -14.99 -8.63 19.57
C ALA A 739 -14.15 -7.50 20.17
N ASP A 740 -14.59 -7.00 21.32
CA ASP A 740 -13.84 -6.07 22.16
C ASP A 740 -12.55 -6.72 22.71
N GLN A 741 -11.75 -5.95 23.43
CA GLN A 741 -10.49 -6.43 23.98
C GLN A 741 -10.70 -7.54 25.03
N ALA A 742 -11.76 -7.46 25.79
CA ALA A 742 -12.11 -8.47 26.81
C ALA A 742 -12.71 -9.74 26.23
N GLY A 743 -13.16 -9.71 24.97
CA GLY A 743 -13.88 -10.82 24.32
C GLY A 743 -15.30 -11.02 24.87
N THR A 744 -15.83 -10.03 25.58
CA THR A 744 -17.16 -10.09 26.21
C THR A 744 -18.26 -9.48 25.37
N THR A 745 -17.93 -8.57 24.48
CA THR A 745 -18.86 -7.98 23.52
C THR A 745 -18.49 -8.42 22.11
N VAL A 746 -19.39 -9.12 21.46
CA VAL A 746 -19.23 -9.56 20.07
C VAL A 746 -20.19 -8.78 19.18
N LYS A 747 -19.73 -8.25 18.06
CA LYS A 747 -20.56 -7.53 17.09
C LYS A 747 -20.56 -8.21 15.73
N LEU A 748 -21.75 -8.47 15.23
CA LEU A 748 -22.01 -8.88 13.86
C LEU A 748 -22.24 -7.61 13.06
N VAL A 749 -21.49 -7.42 11.99
CA VAL A 749 -21.52 -6.15 11.23
C VAL A 749 -21.76 -6.45 9.76
N CYS A 750 -22.79 -5.86 9.19
CA CYS A 750 -23.04 -5.86 7.75
C CYS A 750 -22.94 -4.43 7.19
N VAL A 751 -22.22 -4.31 6.10
CA VAL A 751 -22.01 -3.08 5.35
C VAL A 751 -22.65 -3.24 3.99
N ASP A 752 -23.63 -2.39 3.66
CA ASP A 752 -24.23 -2.38 2.34
C ASP A 752 -23.24 -1.94 1.26
N GLY A 753 -23.54 -2.18 0.00
CA GLY A 753 -22.72 -1.73 -1.11
C GLY A 753 -23.24 -2.16 -2.46
N ARG A 754 -22.58 -1.69 -3.51
CA ARG A 754 -22.96 -1.93 -4.92
C ARG A 754 -24.39 -1.48 -5.24
N THR A 755 -24.88 -0.47 -4.53
CA THR A 755 -26.19 0.13 -4.77
C THR A 755 -26.01 1.61 -5.17
N SER A 756 -27.09 2.28 -5.55
CA SER A 756 -27.05 3.71 -5.86
C SER A 756 -26.88 4.60 -4.61
N ILE A 757 -27.02 4.03 -3.41
CA ILE A 757 -26.95 4.74 -2.13
C ILE A 757 -25.68 4.35 -1.37
N ASP A 758 -25.24 3.09 -1.47
CA ASP A 758 -24.14 2.55 -0.71
C ASP A 758 -23.03 2.06 -1.63
N THR A 759 -21.83 2.56 -1.48
CA THR A 759 -20.67 2.18 -2.30
C THR A 759 -20.05 0.85 -1.86
N GLY A 760 -20.16 0.54 -0.60
CA GLY A 760 -19.43 -0.51 0.10
C GLY A 760 -18.17 0.02 0.75
N MET A 761 -17.48 -0.85 1.46
CA MET A 761 -16.22 -0.53 2.14
C MET A 761 -15.09 -1.47 1.69
N ASN A 762 -13.89 -0.93 1.57
CA ASN A 762 -12.67 -1.72 1.51
C ASN A 762 -12.22 -2.15 2.93
N TYR A 763 -11.15 -2.96 3.01
CA TYR A 763 -10.69 -3.46 4.31
C TYR A 763 -10.24 -2.38 5.28
N TRP A 764 -9.66 -1.28 4.80
CA TRP A 764 -9.27 -0.17 5.65
C TRP A 764 -10.47 0.56 6.24
N GLN A 765 -11.46 0.86 5.43
CA GLN A 765 -12.69 1.48 5.90
C GLN A 765 -13.43 0.58 6.89
N LEU A 766 -13.40 -0.74 6.66
CA LEU A 766 -13.89 -1.72 7.62
C LEU A 766 -13.10 -1.68 8.93
N TYR A 767 -11.77 -1.63 8.87
CA TYR A 767 -10.92 -1.53 10.05
C TYR A 767 -11.24 -0.28 10.89
N MET A 768 -11.36 0.89 10.25
CA MET A 768 -11.72 2.14 10.94
C MET A 768 -13.12 2.07 11.57
N THR A 769 -14.06 1.49 10.84
CA THR A 769 -15.43 1.26 11.33
C THR A 769 -15.42 0.34 12.55
N MET A 770 -14.66 -0.76 12.51
CA MET A 770 -14.56 -1.70 13.64
C MET A 770 -13.88 -1.06 14.85
N LYS A 771 -12.84 -0.28 14.67
CA LYS A 771 -12.23 0.49 15.77
C LYS A 771 -13.24 1.44 16.43
N LYS A 772 -13.98 2.19 15.63
CA LYS A 772 -15.02 3.10 16.14
C LYS A 772 -16.14 2.36 16.87
N LEU A 773 -16.43 1.12 16.47
CA LEU A 773 -17.36 0.23 17.19
C LEU A 773 -16.76 -0.34 18.49
N GLY A 774 -15.51 -0.01 18.85
CA GLY A 774 -14.84 -0.48 20.06
C GLY A 774 -14.28 -1.91 19.96
N LEU A 775 -14.12 -2.44 18.75
CA LEU A 775 -13.62 -3.78 18.52
C LEU A 775 -12.09 -3.82 18.55
N HIS A 776 -11.56 -4.93 19.04
CA HIS A 776 -10.13 -5.21 19.18
C HIS A 776 -9.65 -6.28 18.18
N ASN A 777 -10.55 -7.18 17.79
CA ASN A 777 -10.32 -8.19 16.76
C ASN A 777 -11.51 -8.22 15.81
N ALA A 778 -11.25 -8.38 14.51
CA ALA A 778 -12.31 -8.55 13.52
C ALA A 778 -11.82 -9.33 12.29
N ILE A 779 -12.74 -10.14 11.75
CA ILE A 779 -12.59 -10.87 10.50
C ILE A 779 -13.74 -10.53 9.55
N ARG A 780 -13.49 -10.76 8.26
CA ARG A 780 -14.51 -10.62 7.23
C ARG A 780 -14.88 -11.99 6.68
N PHE A 781 -16.19 -12.26 6.62
CA PHE A 781 -16.78 -13.42 5.95
C PHE A 781 -17.06 -13.17 4.47
N ASP A 782 -17.86 -14.01 3.82
CA ASP A 782 -18.27 -13.80 2.44
C ASP A 782 -19.07 -12.49 2.31
N GLY A 783 -18.79 -11.77 1.26
CA GLY A 783 -19.35 -10.45 0.98
C GLY A 783 -20.12 -10.39 -0.34
N GLY A 784 -20.21 -9.19 -0.89
CA GLY A 784 -20.94 -8.97 -2.12
C GLY A 784 -22.41 -9.30 -1.99
N GLY A 785 -22.99 -10.05 -2.94
CA GLY A 785 -24.40 -10.44 -2.89
C GLY A 785 -24.79 -11.36 -1.75
N SER A 786 -23.82 -11.97 -1.06
CA SER A 786 -24.08 -12.82 0.12
C SER A 786 -24.32 -12.01 1.39
N THR A 787 -23.92 -10.72 1.43
CA THR A 787 -24.01 -9.87 2.62
C THR A 787 -25.43 -9.71 3.08
N THR A 788 -25.77 -10.33 4.21
CA THR A 788 -27.12 -10.36 4.75
C THR A 788 -27.07 -10.39 6.28
N LEU A 789 -27.90 -9.53 6.90
CA LEU A 789 -28.18 -9.52 8.35
C LEU A 789 -29.68 -9.63 8.57
N TRP A 790 -30.08 -10.63 9.33
CA TRP A 790 -31.44 -10.86 9.75
C TRP A 790 -31.61 -10.56 11.22
N LYS A 791 -32.78 -10.02 11.60
CA LYS A 791 -33.18 -9.78 12.99
C LYS A 791 -34.60 -10.19 13.27
N TRP A 792 -34.85 -10.57 14.53
CA TRP A 792 -36.20 -10.79 15.05
C TRP A 792 -36.63 -9.60 15.89
N GLU A 793 -37.68 -8.94 15.48
CA GLU A 793 -38.21 -7.74 16.15
C GLU A 793 -39.76 -7.73 16.08
N ASN A 794 -40.41 -7.31 17.15
CA ASN A 794 -41.86 -7.16 17.19
C ASN A 794 -42.66 -8.40 16.75
N GLY A 795 -42.14 -9.61 17.08
CA GLY A 795 -42.81 -10.86 16.73
C GLY A 795 -42.59 -11.34 15.27
N ALA A 796 -41.77 -10.66 14.50
CA ALA A 796 -41.45 -11.02 13.12
C ALA A 796 -39.96 -11.00 12.81
N GLY A 797 -39.55 -11.82 11.86
CA GLY A 797 -38.16 -11.83 11.34
C GLY A 797 -38.06 -11.02 10.05
N ALA A 798 -37.02 -10.24 9.91
CA ALA A 798 -36.76 -9.43 8.70
C ALA A 798 -35.28 -9.26 8.43
N ILE A 799 -34.92 -9.06 7.13
CA ILE A 799 -33.60 -8.61 6.73
C ILE A 799 -33.44 -7.14 7.10
N ALA A 800 -32.37 -6.83 7.80
CA ALA A 800 -32.09 -5.50 8.32
C ALA A 800 -31.31 -4.63 7.34
N ASN A 801 -30.40 -5.22 6.55
CA ASN A 801 -29.59 -4.53 5.55
C ASN A 801 -30.25 -4.61 4.16
N ARG A 802 -29.59 -4.03 3.14
CA ARG A 802 -30.05 -4.07 1.75
C ARG A 802 -29.14 -4.99 0.91
N PRO A 803 -29.52 -6.27 0.69
CA PRO A 803 -28.78 -7.15 -0.19
C PRO A 803 -28.66 -6.58 -1.61
N CYS A 804 -27.46 -6.69 -2.20
CA CYS A 804 -27.19 -6.06 -3.50
C CYS A 804 -27.52 -6.93 -4.72
N ASP A 805 -27.96 -8.18 -4.53
CA ASP A 805 -28.41 -9.02 -5.63
C ASP A 805 -29.77 -8.57 -6.15
N SER A 806 -29.96 -8.64 -7.48
CA SER A 806 -31.21 -8.22 -8.12
C SER A 806 -32.46 -8.98 -7.67
N LYS A 807 -32.26 -10.17 -7.09
CA LYS A 807 -33.33 -11.03 -6.55
C LYS A 807 -33.50 -10.85 -5.02
N GLY A 808 -32.77 -9.92 -4.41
CA GLY A 808 -32.74 -9.71 -2.97
C GLY A 808 -31.78 -10.62 -2.26
N GLU A 809 -32.20 -11.29 -1.20
CA GLU A 809 -31.37 -12.16 -0.37
C GLU A 809 -30.83 -13.35 -1.16
N ARG A 810 -29.49 -13.55 -1.13
CA ARG A 810 -28.82 -14.69 -1.76
C ARG A 810 -28.90 -15.93 -0.88
N SER A 811 -29.24 -17.07 -1.49
CA SER A 811 -29.09 -18.36 -0.82
C SER A 811 -27.60 -18.75 -0.72
N CYS A 812 -27.11 -18.96 0.49
CA CYS A 812 -25.74 -19.34 0.82
C CYS A 812 -25.70 -20.75 1.45
N MET A 813 -24.52 -21.24 1.78
CA MET A 813 -24.34 -22.59 2.35
C MET A 813 -24.25 -22.58 3.88
N ASN A 814 -23.77 -21.52 4.49
CA ASN A 814 -23.54 -21.47 5.92
C ASN A 814 -23.84 -20.09 6.50
N TYR A 815 -24.31 -20.11 7.73
CA TYR A 815 -24.80 -18.98 8.48
C TYR A 815 -24.38 -19.05 9.95
N MET A 816 -24.46 -17.92 10.61
CA MET A 816 -24.29 -17.79 12.06
C MET A 816 -25.52 -17.11 12.64
N HIS A 817 -26.01 -17.66 13.72
CA HIS A 817 -27.14 -17.14 14.47
C HIS A 817 -26.72 -16.70 15.87
N VAL A 818 -27.36 -15.67 16.38
CA VAL A 818 -27.41 -15.30 17.80
C VAL A 818 -28.72 -15.82 18.38
N ARG A 819 -28.62 -16.64 19.39
CA ARG A 819 -29.74 -17.31 20.05
C ARG A 819 -29.76 -16.96 21.54
N ILE A 820 -30.95 -16.88 22.11
CA ILE A 820 -31.20 -16.83 23.56
C ILE A 820 -31.58 -18.24 24.00
N LYS A 821 -30.95 -18.75 25.08
CA LYS A 821 -31.27 -20.05 25.69
C LYS A 821 -32.72 -20.06 26.22
#